data_d5ec530f314cbea4cc0fe7989b57c740
#
_entry.id   d5ec530f314cbea4cc0fe7989b57c740
#
_cell.length_a   1.000
_cell.length_b   1.000
_cell.length_c   1.000
_cell.angle_alpha   90.00
_cell.angle_beta   90.00
_cell.angle_gamma   90.00
#
_symmetry.space_group_name_H-M   'P 1'
#
loop_
_entity.id
_entity.type
_entity.pdbx_description
1 polymer ?
#
loop_
_entity_poly.entity_id
_entity_poly.type
_entity_poly.pdbx_seq_one_letter_code
_entity_poly.pdbx_strand_id
1 'polypeptide(L)'
;MSEFLSLVKKNYDENSSKKIIDAYEFLKKSYCVSGLYTLQFAEKIGENIMAQKLDYESVIIGLLYPIYKINNSFSSDFFDKDIKNIFVRLEKIENLNLSTHQDQLENIKKMFIALAKDVRVIIIKLCIEESKLSFLDKFDEIELAKYMQEVTDVYFPISQMIGLSQIKNAFGNATFKYFKPQMYNELVSTLSKYVEERNAQIKKVISKLKVEMHAVCPNVVVYGRQKQLYSIAKKLQSKNMGVSSINDIYGRNNYLKEIAEKGDFRKNRLNQIMDILAVRILVDTVDECYTALGKVFTLFKPLGNFKDYIANPKENGYQSLHTAVVLENGDPVEIQIRTFEMHTYAEYGFAAHWAYKERKKVDESGVKINYIRSIMDLHKEKSNDELLELMKTDVYSGKIFVQSPMGKILDFPEGATPVDFAYAIHSKIGDSCVGAKINGRMVPLTTQMNNGDTIEIITNPNAKGPSRDWLKIVKTNGAKSKINAFFKKEMKEENIKKGKSILESNAKLKNLNLSKLMQDKYLDEVYDKYSFQSMDDMYASIGYGGITANQILNKLNTLYKSDCKQNETKEFSLSDYKNDGEIEVKGFSNLLTKIAKCCNPLPGDEIIGYISRGNGITIHRKDCEAVKNLEFERLIECSWHKNDDRDFVGSITMYALDTNGMIAELTKKLNDEKVNLVGLVAKKRENNKVLVTIQINIKDKLELDNLINKLKQLSFAIDVYRTAQ
;
A
#
# COMPACT_ATOMS: atom_id res chain seq x y z
N MET A 1 38.86 14.65 10.92
CA MET A 1 37.72 15.12 10.07
C MET A 1 36.78 13.92 10.01
N SER A 2 35.49 14.06 10.33
CA SER A 2 34.61 12.89 10.30
C SER A 2 34.53 12.35 8.86
N GLU A 3 34.34 11.03 8.71
CA GLU A 3 34.18 10.38 7.41
C GLU A 3 33.02 11.00 6.61
N PHE A 4 31.96 11.39 7.31
CA PHE A 4 30.84 12.14 6.77
C PHE A 4 31.26 13.44 6.07
N LEU A 5 32.10 14.28 6.70
CA LEU A 5 32.56 15.55 6.11
C LEU A 5 33.41 15.34 4.87
N SER A 6 34.15 14.23 4.80
CA SER A 6 34.94 13.91 3.60
C SER A 6 33.99 13.51 2.42
N LEU A 7 32.91 12.81 2.71
CA LEU A 7 31.88 12.48 1.73
C LEU A 7 31.14 13.72 1.22
N VAL A 8 30.83 14.68 2.10
CA VAL A 8 30.19 15.95 1.71
C VAL A 8 31.04 16.69 0.68
N LYS A 9 32.33 16.88 0.97
CA LYS A 9 33.27 17.58 0.08
C LYS A 9 33.47 16.87 -1.27
N LYS A 10 33.31 15.54 -1.31
CA LYS A 10 33.43 14.76 -2.54
C LYS A 10 32.20 14.88 -3.44
N ASN A 11 31.02 15.06 -2.85
CA ASN A 11 29.74 14.97 -3.57
C ASN A 11 29.15 16.35 -3.96
N TYR A 12 29.54 17.43 -3.27
CA TYR A 12 28.98 18.76 -3.48
C TYR A 12 30.08 19.80 -3.79
N ASP A 13 29.67 20.88 -4.44
CA ASP A 13 30.52 22.05 -4.67
C ASP A 13 30.88 22.74 -3.35
N GLU A 14 31.80 23.69 -3.38
CA GLU A 14 32.34 24.34 -2.19
C GLU A 14 31.28 25.11 -1.40
N ASN A 15 30.35 25.80 -2.09
CA ASN A 15 29.28 26.58 -1.47
C ASN A 15 28.24 25.68 -0.79
N SER A 16 27.75 24.63 -1.49
CA SER A 16 26.83 23.66 -0.96
C SER A 16 27.45 22.87 0.19
N SER A 17 28.72 22.47 0.07
CA SER A 17 29.45 21.77 1.13
C SER A 17 29.57 22.65 2.39
N LYS A 18 29.81 23.94 2.25
CA LYS A 18 29.88 24.89 3.39
C LYS A 18 28.55 24.93 4.14
N LYS A 19 27.44 25.06 3.44
CA LYS A 19 26.09 25.08 4.06
C LYS A 19 25.78 23.77 4.81
N ILE A 20 26.16 22.60 4.27
CA ILE A 20 26.00 21.33 4.95
C ILE A 20 26.88 21.27 6.21
N ILE A 21 28.11 21.75 6.13
CA ILE A 21 29.05 21.79 7.27
C ILE A 21 28.50 22.71 8.36
N ASP A 22 28.01 23.90 8.02
CA ASP A 22 27.41 24.83 8.96
C ASP A 22 26.20 24.20 9.68
N ALA A 23 25.32 23.47 8.96
CA ALA A 23 24.22 22.74 9.54
C ALA A 23 24.70 21.59 10.46
N TYR A 24 25.76 20.89 10.08
CA TYR A 24 26.37 19.84 10.91
C TYR A 24 27.00 20.37 12.20
N GLU A 25 27.68 21.51 12.14
CA GLU A 25 28.23 22.17 13.34
C GLU A 25 27.12 22.71 14.25
N PHE A 26 26.04 23.24 13.68
CA PHE A 26 24.83 23.57 14.44
C PHE A 26 24.24 22.36 15.13
N LEU A 27 24.11 21.25 14.42
CA LEU A 27 23.66 19.97 14.98
C LEU A 27 24.51 19.58 16.20
N LYS A 28 25.82 19.61 16.10
CA LYS A 28 26.74 19.29 17.21
C LYS A 28 26.57 20.17 18.43
N LYS A 29 26.33 21.46 18.24
CA LYS A 29 26.18 22.45 19.34
C LYS A 29 24.82 22.33 20.03
N SER A 30 23.78 22.02 19.27
CA SER A 30 22.39 22.00 19.76
C SER A 30 21.92 20.62 20.21
N TYR A 31 22.83 19.64 20.31
CA TYR A 31 22.45 18.24 20.35
C TYR A 31 22.18 17.73 21.76
N CYS A 32 20.97 17.18 21.96
CA CYS A 32 20.59 16.35 23.10
C CYS A 32 20.35 14.91 22.63
N VAL A 33 20.97 13.92 23.25
CA VAL A 33 20.82 12.50 22.91
C VAL A 33 19.51 11.98 23.47
N SER A 34 18.65 11.37 22.64
CA SER A 34 17.45 10.67 23.08
C SER A 34 17.23 9.40 22.24
N GLY A 35 17.43 8.26 22.86
CA GLY A 35 17.16 6.94 22.27
C GLY A 35 17.84 6.71 20.91
N LEU A 36 17.03 6.54 19.87
CA LEU A 36 17.47 6.36 18.49
C LEU A 36 18.14 7.61 17.89
N TYR A 37 17.68 8.79 18.31
CA TYR A 37 18.12 10.06 17.74
C TYR A 37 19.52 10.44 18.24
N THR A 38 20.55 9.98 17.54
CA THR A 38 21.98 10.19 17.84
C THR A 38 22.67 10.93 16.70
N LEU A 39 23.82 11.58 16.95
CA LEU A 39 24.61 12.21 15.90
C LEU A 39 24.94 11.23 14.77
N GLN A 40 25.27 9.99 15.14
CA GLN A 40 25.51 8.90 14.17
C GLN A 40 24.27 8.60 13.31
N PHE A 41 23.08 8.66 13.89
CA PHE A 41 21.84 8.50 13.14
C PHE A 41 21.62 9.64 12.15
N ALA A 42 21.88 10.89 12.56
CA ALA A 42 21.83 12.05 11.68
C ALA A 42 22.84 11.95 10.51
N GLU A 43 24.08 11.57 10.82
CA GLU A 43 25.12 11.33 9.80
C GLU A 43 24.66 10.24 8.83
N LYS A 44 24.09 9.15 9.33
CA LYS A 44 23.59 8.04 8.50
C LYS A 44 22.45 8.47 7.57
N ILE A 45 21.52 9.30 8.04
CA ILE A 45 20.49 9.89 7.18
C ILE A 45 21.12 10.73 6.07
N GLY A 46 22.07 11.61 6.43
CA GLY A 46 22.80 12.45 5.47
C GLY A 46 23.54 11.62 4.42
N GLU A 47 24.23 10.55 4.83
CA GLU A 47 24.90 9.61 3.93
C GLU A 47 23.93 8.94 2.95
N ASN A 48 22.79 8.43 3.46
CA ASN A 48 21.78 7.78 2.63
C ASN A 48 21.16 8.75 1.62
N ILE A 49 20.93 10.02 2.01
CA ILE A 49 20.44 11.06 1.10
C ILE A 49 21.50 11.41 0.03
N MET A 50 22.77 11.55 0.42
CA MET A 50 23.88 11.77 -0.52
C MET A 50 24.04 10.60 -1.49
N ALA A 51 23.84 9.35 -1.02
CA ALA A 51 23.86 8.15 -1.86
C ALA A 51 22.77 8.18 -2.92
N GLN A 52 21.60 8.82 -2.67
CA GLN A 52 20.54 9.05 -3.65
C GLN A 52 20.79 10.27 -4.55
N LYS A 53 21.91 10.95 -4.42
CA LYS A 53 22.32 12.14 -5.22
C LYS A 53 21.31 13.29 -5.18
N LEU A 54 20.66 13.50 -4.04
CA LEU A 54 19.79 14.65 -3.81
C LEU A 54 20.58 15.94 -3.59
N ASP A 55 19.90 17.07 -3.61
CA ASP A 55 20.44 18.39 -3.38
C ASP A 55 20.96 18.58 -1.93
N TYR A 56 21.78 19.62 -1.71
CA TYR A 56 22.35 19.93 -0.40
C TYR A 56 21.26 20.27 0.65
N GLU A 57 20.13 20.83 0.23
CA GLU A 57 19.01 21.18 1.10
C GLU A 57 18.41 19.91 1.70
N SER A 58 18.24 18.87 0.89
CA SER A 58 17.78 17.54 1.34
C SER A 58 18.71 16.93 2.39
N VAL A 59 20.02 17.07 2.22
CA VAL A 59 21.02 16.59 3.20
C VAL A 59 20.91 17.35 4.52
N ILE A 60 20.77 18.69 4.46
CA ILE A 60 20.55 19.53 5.65
C ILE A 60 19.30 19.09 6.40
N ILE A 61 18.19 18.82 5.69
CA ILE A 61 16.94 18.33 6.28
C ILE A 61 17.17 17.01 7.00
N GLY A 62 17.86 16.06 6.36
CA GLY A 62 18.19 14.76 6.96
C GLY A 62 19.03 14.87 8.22
N LEU A 63 20.05 15.74 8.21
CA LEU A 63 20.92 16.00 9.37
C LEU A 63 20.14 16.58 10.55
N LEU A 64 19.22 17.50 10.29
CA LEU A 64 18.49 18.22 11.32
C LEU A 64 17.23 17.50 11.79
N TYR A 65 16.82 16.44 11.10
CA TYR A 65 15.66 15.65 11.43
C TYR A 65 15.63 15.15 12.89
N PRO A 66 16.72 14.59 13.46
CA PRO A 66 16.72 14.15 14.86
C PRO A 66 16.43 15.27 15.87
N ILE A 67 16.99 16.46 15.68
CA ILE A 67 16.70 17.61 16.56
C ILE A 67 15.23 18.02 16.43
N TYR A 68 14.73 18.07 15.21
CA TYR A 68 13.33 18.39 14.96
C TYR A 68 12.38 17.44 15.70
N LYS A 69 12.70 16.15 15.72
CA LYS A 69 11.91 15.14 16.44
C LYS A 69 11.95 15.28 17.96
N ILE A 70 13.06 15.77 18.52
CA ILE A 70 13.19 15.97 19.97
C ILE A 70 12.47 17.25 20.44
N ASN A 71 12.62 18.34 19.71
CA ASN A 71 12.24 19.69 20.17
C ASN A 71 10.95 20.26 19.57
N ASN A 72 10.35 19.59 18.58
CA ASN A 72 9.13 19.99 17.83
C ASN A 72 9.13 21.45 17.28
N SER A 73 10.22 22.20 17.42
CA SER A 73 10.33 23.57 16.92
C SER A 73 11.78 23.95 16.65
N PHE A 74 12.03 24.59 15.53
CA PHE A 74 13.30 25.27 15.26
C PHE A 74 13.11 26.78 15.34
N SER A 75 14.02 27.46 16.04
CA SER A 75 14.23 28.89 15.88
C SER A 75 14.78 29.16 14.46
N SER A 76 14.08 29.99 13.73
CA SER A 76 13.97 29.97 12.28
C SER A 76 15.04 30.67 11.45
N ASP A 77 16.13 31.16 12.02
CA ASP A 77 17.05 32.08 11.32
C ASP A 77 18.03 31.37 10.38
N PHE A 78 18.15 30.05 10.48
CA PHE A 78 19.08 29.22 9.69
C PHE A 78 18.50 28.65 8.40
N PHE A 79 17.18 28.79 8.16
CA PHE A 79 16.53 28.00 7.11
C PHE A 79 15.84 28.84 6.04
N ASP A 80 16.23 28.61 4.81
CA ASP A 80 15.50 29.07 3.63
C ASP A 80 14.04 28.57 3.67
N LYS A 81 13.14 29.32 3.05
CA LYS A 81 11.70 29.04 3.00
C LYS A 81 11.39 27.62 2.45
N ASP A 82 12.25 27.13 1.57
CA ASP A 82 12.08 25.81 0.94
C ASP A 82 12.37 24.67 1.93
N ILE A 83 13.40 24.77 2.75
CA ILE A 83 13.72 23.80 3.81
C ILE A 83 12.55 23.69 4.80
N LYS A 84 12.00 24.84 5.24
CA LYS A 84 10.81 24.87 6.12
C LYS A 84 9.61 24.18 5.50
N ASN A 85 9.34 24.42 4.22
CA ASN A 85 8.22 23.80 3.49
C ASN A 85 8.36 22.29 3.41
N ILE A 86 9.58 21.77 3.23
CA ILE A 86 9.84 20.33 3.17
C ILE A 86 9.64 19.69 4.55
N PHE A 87 10.10 20.31 5.64
CA PHE A 87 9.85 19.82 7.00
C PHE A 87 8.37 19.74 7.32
N VAL A 88 7.58 20.77 7.02
CA VAL A 88 6.11 20.76 7.23
C VAL A 88 5.44 19.65 6.45
N ARG A 89 5.92 19.35 5.24
CA ARG A 89 5.38 18.24 4.43
C ARG A 89 5.82 16.87 4.99
N LEU A 90 7.04 16.76 5.47
CA LEU A 90 7.56 15.55 6.10
C LEU A 90 6.74 15.21 7.36
N GLU A 91 6.47 16.21 8.20
CA GLU A 91 5.62 16.07 9.38
C GLU A 91 4.21 15.58 9.04
N LYS A 92 3.60 16.12 7.97
CA LYS A 92 2.28 15.64 7.51
C LYS A 92 2.29 14.17 7.10
N ILE A 93 3.40 13.68 6.55
CA ILE A 93 3.55 12.26 6.20
C ILE A 93 3.74 11.41 7.46
N GLU A 94 4.46 11.90 8.47
CA GLU A 94 4.72 11.17 9.70
C GLU A 94 3.53 11.06 10.64
N ASN A 95 2.67 12.07 10.64
CA ASN A 95 1.43 12.06 11.42
C ASN A 95 0.33 11.14 10.83
N LEU A 96 0.67 10.37 9.78
CA LEU A 96 -0.23 9.36 9.22
C LEU A 96 -0.22 8.13 10.13
N ASN A 97 -1.40 7.79 10.68
CA ASN A 97 -1.56 6.62 11.55
C ASN A 97 -1.51 5.32 10.73
N LEU A 98 -0.49 4.49 10.94
CA LEU A 98 -0.27 3.22 10.21
C LEU A 98 -0.87 2.00 10.94
N SER A 99 -1.78 2.22 11.89
CA SER A 99 -2.20 1.19 12.86
C SER A 99 -3.22 0.18 12.33
N THR A 100 -4.02 0.51 11.31
CA THR A 100 -5.00 -0.44 10.74
C THR A 100 -4.77 -0.65 9.24
N HIS A 101 -5.25 -1.81 8.71
CA HIS A 101 -5.10 -2.15 7.30
C HIS A 101 -5.81 -1.15 6.35
N GLN A 102 -6.92 -0.55 6.80
CA GLN A 102 -7.61 0.52 6.06
C GLN A 102 -6.85 1.85 6.13
N ASP A 103 -6.27 2.17 7.29
CA ASP A 103 -5.44 3.37 7.49
C ASP A 103 -4.16 3.30 6.65
N GLN A 104 -3.53 2.12 6.53
CA GLN A 104 -2.33 1.93 5.70
C GLN A 104 -2.56 2.34 4.25
N LEU A 105 -3.70 1.95 3.67
CA LEU A 105 -4.05 2.30 2.28
C LEU A 105 -4.34 3.79 2.08
N GLU A 106 -5.09 4.38 3.02
CA GLU A 106 -5.38 5.81 2.98
C GLU A 106 -4.08 6.62 3.16
N ASN A 107 -3.18 6.14 3.96
CA ASN A 107 -1.87 6.77 4.20
C ASN A 107 -0.95 6.63 2.99
N ILE A 108 -0.92 5.48 2.33
CA ILE A 108 -0.23 5.31 1.05
C ILE A 108 -0.79 6.32 0.02
N LYS A 109 -2.11 6.49 -0.06
CA LYS A 109 -2.74 7.51 -0.92
C LYS A 109 -2.26 8.93 -0.60
N LYS A 110 -2.23 9.28 0.68
CA LYS A 110 -1.74 10.61 1.14
C LYS A 110 -0.25 10.80 0.82
N MET A 111 0.56 9.75 0.94
CA MET A 111 1.96 9.77 0.52
C MET A 111 2.10 10.00 -1.00
N PHE A 112 1.24 9.38 -1.82
CA PHE A 112 1.23 9.64 -3.28
C PHE A 112 0.79 11.05 -3.64
N ILE A 113 -0.18 11.61 -2.93
CA ILE A 113 -0.58 13.02 -3.11
C ILE A 113 0.58 13.96 -2.75
N ALA A 114 1.35 13.63 -1.71
CA ALA A 114 2.56 14.37 -1.36
C ALA A 114 3.66 14.23 -2.44
N LEU A 115 3.82 13.03 -3.02
CA LEU A 115 4.74 12.72 -4.11
C LEU A 115 4.47 13.58 -5.35
N ALA A 116 3.20 13.80 -5.69
CA ALA A 116 2.82 14.66 -6.81
C ALA A 116 3.21 16.13 -6.63
N LYS A 117 3.45 16.57 -5.39
CA LYS A 117 3.83 17.95 -5.07
C LYS A 117 5.35 18.15 -4.96
N ASP A 118 6.06 17.21 -4.35
CA ASP A 118 7.52 17.24 -4.22
C ASP A 118 8.05 15.83 -3.90
N VAL A 119 8.67 15.19 -4.87
CA VAL A 119 9.20 13.83 -4.76
C VAL A 119 10.31 13.75 -3.69
N ARG A 120 11.06 14.82 -3.43
CA ARG A 120 12.15 14.86 -2.45
C ARG A 120 11.67 14.43 -1.06
N VAL A 121 10.48 14.91 -0.66
CA VAL A 121 9.93 14.61 0.68
C VAL A 121 9.83 13.12 0.95
N ILE A 122 9.39 12.36 -0.05
CA ILE A 122 9.25 10.89 0.09
C ILE A 122 10.62 10.21 0.04
N ILE A 123 11.54 10.68 -0.82
CA ILE A 123 12.88 10.10 -0.87
C ILE A 123 13.60 10.34 0.46
N ILE A 124 13.53 11.56 1.02
CA ILE A 124 14.07 11.89 2.35
C ILE A 124 13.44 10.97 3.42
N LYS A 125 12.10 10.79 3.41
CA LYS A 125 11.44 9.89 4.35
C LYS A 125 11.95 8.46 4.22
N LEU A 126 12.09 7.94 3.01
CA LEU A 126 12.63 6.60 2.79
C LEU A 126 14.09 6.47 3.23
N CYS A 127 14.92 7.50 3.05
CA CYS A 127 16.31 7.53 3.57
C CYS A 127 16.35 7.54 5.11
N ILE A 128 15.43 8.26 5.76
CA ILE A 128 15.27 8.24 7.21
C ILE A 128 14.93 6.83 7.68
N GLU A 129 13.94 6.21 7.05
CA GLU A 129 13.53 4.85 7.40
C GLU A 129 14.64 3.82 7.11
N GLU A 130 15.34 3.93 5.99
CA GLU A 130 16.50 3.08 5.69
C GLU A 130 17.60 3.22 6.76
N SER A 131 17.83 4.44 7.25
CA SER A 131 18.85 4.70 8.28
C SER A 131 18.54 3.96 9.59
N LYS A 132 17.27 3.78 9.95
CA LYS A 132 16.84 3.01 11.13
C LYS A 132 17.32 1.55 11.08
N LEU A 133 17.50 0.97 9.89
CA LEU A 133 18.00 -0.40 9.73
C LEU A 133 19.41 -0.60 10.30
N SER A 134 20.20 0.46 10.45
CA SER A 134 21.52 0.41 11.08
C SER A 134 21.49 0.49 12.61
N PHE A 135 20.32 0.72 13.20
CA PHE A 135 20.12 0.95 14.63
C PHE A 135 19.00 0.08 15.20
N LEU A 136 18.78 -1.11 14.66
CA LEU A 136 17.71 -2.02 15.10
C LEU A 136 17.89 -2.50 16.54
N ASP A 137 19.10 -2.45 17.07
CA ASP A 137 19.44 -2.73 18.46
C ASP A 137 18.86 -1.71 19.46
N LYS A 138 18.40 -0.57 19.00
CA LYS A 138 17.77 0.49 19.82
C LYS A 138 16.26 0.33 19.97
N PHE A 139 15.66 -0.60 19.24
CA PHE A 139 14.23 -0.89 19.29
C PHE A 139 13.96 -2.01 20.30
N ASP A 140 12.86 -1.89 21.06
CA ASP A 140 12.33 -3.04 21.78
C ASP A 140 11.68 -4.04 20.80
N GLU A 141 11.33 -5.24 21.30
CA GLU A 141 10.77 -6.31 20.43
C GLU A 141 9.45 -5.92 19.77
N ILE A 142 8.61 -5.14 20.44
CA ILE A 142 7.29 -4.72 19.95
C ILE A 142 7.48 -3.63 18.89
N GLU A 143 8.31 -2.65 19.18
CA GLU A 143 8.66 -1.57 18.24
C GLU A 143 9.33 -2.12 16.98
N LEU A 144 10.26 -3.08 17.15
CA LEU A 144 10.95 -3.73 16.05
C LEU A 144 9.97 -4.49 15.14
N ALA A 145 9.07 -5.27 15.75
CA ALA A 145 8.06 -6.01 14.99
C ALA A 145 7.15 -5.08 14.19
N LYS A 146 6.67 -4.00 14.83
CA LYS A 146 5.85 -2.97 14.18
C LYS A 146 6.60 -2.29 13.04
N TYR A 147 7.84 -1.87 13.29
CA TYR A 147 8.67 -1.24 12.27
C TYR A 147 8.93 -2.16 11.06
N MET A 148 9.26 -3.43 11.29
CA MET A 148 9.48 -4.40 10.20
C MET A 148 8.21 -4.67 9.40
N GLN A 149 7.04 -4.63 10.04
CA GLN A 149 5.75 -4.70 9.36
C GLN A 149 5.49 -3.46 8.49
N GLU A 150 5.76 -2.25 9.02
CA GLU A 150 5.66 -1.00 8.25
C GLU A 150 6.62 -0.97 7.05
N VAL A 151 7.85 -1.45 7.24
CA VAL A 151 8.83 -1.60 6.15
C VAL A 151 8.28 -2.51 5.05
N THR A 152 7.66 -3.63 5.43
CA THR A 152 7.13 -4.62 4.47
C THR A 152 5.91 -4.11 3.73
N ASP A 153 4.99 -3.48 4.45
CA ASP A 153 3.67 -3.12 3.90
C ASP A 153 3.66 -1.74 3.22
N VAL A 154 4.56 -0.84 3.60
CA VAL A 154 4.54 0.55 3.14
C VAL A 154 5.85 0.95 2.44
N TYR A 155 6.98 0.92 3.15
CA TYR A 155 8.22 1.52 2.63
C TYR A 155 8.87 0.73 1.51
N PHE A 156 8.87 -0.60 1.59
CA PHE A 156 9.39 -1.45 0.52
C PHE A 156 8.57 -1.30 -0.78
N PRO A 157 7.24 -1.40 -0.81
CA PRO A 157 6.42 -1.17 -2.00
C PRO A 157 6.62 0.21 -2.61
N ILE A 158 6.67 1.27 -1.79
CA ILE A 158 6.89 2.64 -2.28
C ILE A 158 8.28 2.77 -2.92
N SER A 159 9.34 2.25 -2.26
CA SER A 159 10.70 2.31 -2.80
C SER A 159 10.81 1.55 -4.14
N GLN A 160 10.09 0.44 -4.28
CA GLN A 160 10.01 -0.32 -5.53
C GLN A 160 9.31 0.48 -6.62
N MET A 161 8.23 1.16 -6.31
CA MET A 161 7.40 1.89 -7.26
C MET A 161 8.11 3.13 -7.81
N ILE A 162 8.82 3.88 -6.95
CA ILE A 162 9.61 5.05 -7.37
C ILE A 162 11.01 4.70 -7.91
N GLY A 163 11.35 3.41 -7.93
CA GLY A 163 12.57 2.88 -8.57
C GLY A 163 13.85 3.10 -7.79
N LEU A 164 13.80 3.33 -6.46
CA LEU A 164 14.98 3.47 -5.60
C LEU A 164 15.60 2.11 -5.30
N SER A 165 16.44 1.65 -6.21
CA SER A 165 16.98 0.28 -6.21
C SER A 165 17.75 -0.08 -4.94
N GLN A 166 18.55 0.86 -4.43
CA GLN A 166 19.38 0.66 -3.23
C GLN A 166 18.52 0.52 -1.98
N ILE A 167 17.63 1.49 -1.74
CA ILE A 167 16.71 1.51 -0.58
C ILE A 167 15.79 0.28 -0.59
N LYS A 168 15.21 -0.04 -1.76
CA LYS A 168 14.40 -1.25 -1.93
C LYS A 168 15.15 -2.51 -1.51
N ASN A 169 16.42 -2.64 -1.92
CA ASN A 169 17.24 -3.80 -1.60
C ASN A 169 17.60 -3.85 -0.10
N ALA A 170 17.87 -2.70 0.52
CA ALA A 170 18.12 -2.62 1.96
C ALA A 170 16.89 -3.08 2.75
N PHE A 171 15.71 -2.57 2.44
CA PHE A 171 14.46 -3.00 3.05
C PHE A 171 14.17 -4.50 2.82
N GLY A 172 14.29 -4.97 1.57
CA GLY A 172 14.04 -6.36 1.22
C GLY A 172 14.98 -7.34 1.95
N ASN A 173 16.27 -7.01 2.08
CA ASN A 173 17.23 -7.83 2.81
C ASN A 173 16.98 -7.81 4.32
N ALA A 174 16.65 -6.65 4.89
CA ALA A 174 16.37 -6.51 6.32
C ALA A 174 15.11 -7.30 6.72
N THR A 175 14.02 -7.15 5.97
CA THR A 175 12.77 -7.89 6.20
C THR A 175 12.96 -9.38 6.01
N PHE A 176 13.71 -9.81 4.99
CA PHE A 176 14.03 -11.22 4.77
C PHE A 176 14.84 -11.81 5.94
N LYS A 177 15.86 -11.07 6.43
CA LYS A 177 16.66 -11.48 7.59
C LYS A 177 15.79 -11.57 8.86
N TYR A 178 14.89 -10.62 9.08
CA TYR A 178 14.03 -10.57 10.26
C TYR A 178 12.99 -11.70 10.28
N PHE A 179 12.20 -11.84 9.19
CA PHE A 179 11.11 -12.82 9.16
C PHE A 179 11.56 -14.25 8.88
N LYS A 180 12.72 -14.47 8.24
CA LYS A 180 13.24 -15.79 7.85
C LYS A 180 14.76 -15.91 8.12
N PRO A 181 15.20 -15.77 9.37
CA PRO A 181 16.64 -15.71 9.70
C PRO A 181 17.41 -16.97 9.32
N GLN A 182 16.83 -18.15 9.52
CA GLN A 182 17.48 -19.42 9.17
C GLN A 182 17.73 -19.51 7.66
N MET A 183 16.70 -19.26 6.86
CA MET A 183 16.77 -19.29 5.40
C MET A 183 17.72 -18.20 4.86
N TYR A 184 17.73 -17.01 5.48
CA TYR A 184 18.67 -15.95 5.15
C TYR A 184 20.11 -16.40 5.34
N ASN A 185 20.46 -16.97 6.51
CA ASN A 185 21.81 -17.42 6.84
C ASN A 185 22.29 -18.57 5.93
N GLU A 186 21.39 -19.52 5.64
CA GLU A 186 21.68 -20.63 4.71
C GLU A 186 21.93 -20.11 3.29
N LEU A 187 21.11 -19.18 2.81
CA LEU A 187 21.30 -18.58 1.49
C LEU A 187 22.60 -17.79 1.42
N VAL A 188 22.96 -17.02 2.46
CA VAL A 188 24.22 -16.27 2.55
C VAL A 188 25.41 -17.23 2.45
N SER A 189 25.44 -18.31 3.25
CA SER A 189 26.57 -19.27 3.26
C SER A 189 26.72 -20.00 1.93
N THR A 190 25.59 -20.39 1.31
CA THR A 190 25.56 -21.07 0.01
C THR A 190 26.04 -20.16 -1.11
N LEU A 191 25.56 -18.90 -1.08
CA LEU A 191 25.89 -17.90 -2.09
C LEU A 191 27.35 -17.47 -2.01
N SER A 192 27.93 -17.33 -0.82
CA SER A 192 29.34 -17.01 -0.64
C SER A 192 30.25 -18.05 -1.33
N LYS A 193 29.99 -19.32 -1.09
CA LYS A 193 30.73 -20.43 -1.76
C LYS A 193 30.55 -20.40 -3.28
N TYR A 194 29.31 -20.19 -3.75
CA TYR A 194 29.00 -20.10 -5.17
C TYR A 194 29.74 -18.94 -5.85
N VAL A 195 29.82 -17.78 -5.19
CA VAL A 195 30.50 -16.57 -5.71
C VAL A 195 32.01 -16.78 -5.70
N GLU A 196 32.58 -17.34 -4.63
CA GLU A 196 34.05 -17.66 -4.53
C GLU A 196 34.51 -18.55 -5.68
N GLU A 197 33.79 -19.65 -5.95
CA GLU A 197 34.09 -20.58 -7.02
C GLU A 197 34.10 -19.95 -8.42
N ARG A 198 33.24 -18.93 -8.65
CA ARG A 198 33.08 -18.30 -9.96
C ARG A 198 33.77 -16.94 -10.13
N ASN A 199 34.26 -16.37 -9.04
CA ASN A 199 34.82 -15.00 -9.04
C ASN A 199 36.03 -14.87 -10.00
N ALA A 200 36.88 -15.86 -10.07
CA ALA A 200 38.04 -15.88 -10.97
C ALA A 200 37.60 -15.84 -12.45
N GLN A 201 36.56 -16.60 -12.79
CA GLN A 201 36.00 -16.65 -14.17
C GLN A 201 35.34 -15.33 -14.56
N ILE A 202 34.52 -14.78 -13.67
CA ILE A 202 33.87 -13.47 -13.92
C ILE A 202 34.93 -12.37 -14.11
N LYS A 203 36.00 -12.37 -13.30
CA LYS A 203 37.11 -11.42 -13.49
C LYS A 203 37.78 -11.58 -14.86
N LYS A 204 37.98 -12.80 -15.35
CA LYS A 204 38.51 -13.05 -16.71
C LYS A 204 37.56 -12.50 -17.79
N VAL A 205 36.26 -12.77 -17.65
CA VAL A 205 35.23 -12.23 -18.58
C VAL A 205 35.24 -10.71 -18.60
N ILE A 206 35.29 -10.09 -17.44
CA ILE A 206 35.32 -8.61 -17.32
C ILE A 206 36.59 -8.07 -17.98
N SER A 207 37.76 -8.67 -17.75
CA SER A 207 39.00 -8.22 -18.37
C SER A 207 38.99 -8.37 -19.88
N LYS A 208 38.49 -9.51 -20.42
CA LYS A 208 38.31 -9.72 -21.86
C LYS A 208 37.36 -8.71 -22.47
N LEU A 209 36.18 -8.49 -21.84
CA LEU A 209 35.21 -7.50 -22.30
C LEU A 209 35.77 -6.08 -22.25
N LYS A 210 36.51 -5.70 -21.22
CA LYS A 210 37.11 -4.36 -21.15
C LYS A 210 38.01 -4.07 -22.35
N VAL A 211 38.92 -4.98 -22.65
CA VAL A 211 39.86 -4.82 -23.76
C VAL A 211 39.13 -4.71 -25.10
N GLU A 212 38.22 -5.64 -25.36
CA GLU A 212 37.50 -5.72 -26.65
C GLU A 212 36.46 -4.60 -26.82
N MET A 213 35.86 -4.11 -25.74
CA MET A 213 34.88 -3.02 -25.80
C MET A 213 35.54 -1.64 -25.96
N HIS A 214 36.73 -1.40 -25.39
CA HIS A 214 37.45 -0.16 -25.61
C HIS A 214 37.78 0.12 -27.07
N ALA A 215 37.89 -0.94 -27.92
CA ALA A 215 38.11 -0.77 -29.35
C ALA A 215 36.91 -0.19 -30.08
N VAL A 216 35.69 -0.32 -29.56
CA VAL A 216 34.44 0.10 -30.20
C VAL A 216 33.70 1.19 -29.43
N CYS A 217 33.92 1.30 -28.11
CA CYS A 217 33.31 2.26 -27.19
C CYS A 217 34.39 2.85 -26.27
N PRO A 218 34.95 4.01 -26.57
CA PRO A 218 36.11 4.57 -25.83
C PRO A 218 35.89 4.76 -24.34
N ASN A 219 34.68 5.15 -23.93
CA ASN A 219 34.35 5.47 -22.52
C ASN A 219 33.65 4.30 -21.81
N VAL A 220 33.74 3.09 -22.34
CA VAL A 220 33.04 1.91 -21.79
C VAL A 220 33.49 1.60 -20.37
N VAL A 221 32.52 1.30 -19.49
CA VAL A 221 32.77 0.79 -18.15
C VAL A 221 32.18 -0.62 -18.02
N VAL A 222 33.02 -1.59 -17.69
CA VAL A 222 32.62 -2.99 -17.52
C VAL A 222 32.91 -3.45 -16.09
N TYR A 223 31.90 -3.98 -15.40
CA TYR A 223 32.05 -4.50 -14.04
C TYR A 223 31.08 -5.64 -13.74
N GLY A 224 31.47 -6.46 -12.74
CA GLY A 224 30.63 -7.54 -12.23
C GLY A 224 29.56 -7.05 -11.26
N ARG A 225 28.38 -7.67 -11.32
CA ARG A 225 27.29 -7.41 -10.40
C ARG A 225 26.79 -8.71 -9.79
N GLN A 226 26.67 -8.74 -8.47
CA GLN A 226 25.99 -9.81 -7.75
C GLN A 226 24.53 -9.40 -7.51
N LYS A 227 23.62 -10.35 -7.74
CA LYS A 227 22.19 -10.14 -7.45
C LYS A 227 21.94 -10.11 -5.94
N GLN A 228 21.01 -9.26 -5.50
CA GLN A 228 20.66 -9.12 -4.09
C GLN A 228 19.99 -10.36 -3.54
N LEU A 229 20.30 -10.70 -2.27
CA LEU A 229 19.82 -11.89 -1.56
C LEU A 229 18.29 -12.03 -1.60
N TYR A 230 17.59 -10.96 -1.25
CA TYR A 230 16.13 -10.92 -1.34
C TYR A 230 15.60 -11.28 -2.73
N SER A 231 16.21 -10.73 -3.79
CA SER A 231 15.81 -10.99 -5.18
C SER A 231 16.11 -12.42 -5.61
N ILE A 232 17.16 -13.05 -5.08
CA ILE A 232 17.47 -14.46 -5.31
C ILE A 232 16.43 -15.34 -4.62
N ALA A 233 16.14 -15.07 -3.33
CA ALA A 233 15.13 -15.79 -2.56
C ALA A 233 13.75 -15.74 -3.25
N LYS A 234 13.33 -14.57 -3.72
CA LYS A 234 12.07 -14.39 -4.46
C LYS A 234 12.04 -15.22 -5.76
N LYS A 235 13.14 -15.25 -6.54
CA LYS A 235 13.20 -16.05 -7.77
C LYS A 235 13.18 -17.55 -7.50
N LEU A 236 13.82 -18.02 -6.44
CA LEU A 236 13.78 -19.42 -6.04
C LEU A 236 12.37 -19.87 -5.71
N GLN A 237 11.60 -19.03 -5.03
CA GLN A 237 10.21 -19.30 -4.68
C GLN A 237 9.28 -19.29 -5.88
N SER A 238 9.36 -18.28 -6.76
CA SER A 238 8.49 -18.15 -7.92
C SER A 238 8.63 -19.32 -8.91
N LYS A 239 9.83 -19.87 -9.09
CA LYS A 239 10.06 -21.03 -9.98
C LYS A 239 9.46 -22.33 -9.45
N ASN A 240 9.25 -22.46 -8.13
CA ASN A 240 8.78 -23.68 -7.52
C ASN A 240 7.27 -23.72 -7.23
N MET A 241 6.55 -22.58 -7.29
CA MET A 241 5.20 -22.50 -6.73
C MET A 241 4.17 -21.67 -7.51
N GLY A 242 4.54 -20.99 -8.59
CA GLY A 242 3.64 -20.03 -9.23
C GLY A 242 3.29 -18.82 -8.33
N VAL A 243 4.15 -18.50 -7.38
CA VAL A 243 3.95 -17.47 -6.34
C VAL A 243 4.40 -16.11 -6.85
N SER A 244 3.53 -15.12 -6.81
CA SER A 244 3.75 -13.80 -7.41
C SER A 244 3.98 -12.65 -6.41
N SER A 245 3.75 -12.85 -5.09
CA SER A 245 3.81 -11.76 -4.11
C SER A 245 4.71 -11.98 -2.90
N ILE A 246 5.09 -10.88 -2.24
CA ILE A 246 5.87 -10.87 -0.99
C ILE A 246 5.11 -11.54 0.17
N ASN A 247 3.78 -11.37 0.22
CA ASN A 247 2.94 -11.99 1.26
C ASN A 247 2.90 -13.51 1.15
N ASP A 248 3.06 -14.05 -0.07
CA ASP A 248 3.19 -15.49 -0.27
C ASP A 248 4.49 -16.03 0.32
N ILE A 249 5.53 -15.16 0.41
CA ILE A 249 6.79 -15.47 1.07
C ILE A 249 6.59 -15.57 2.60
N TYR A 250 5.77 -14.69 3.16
CA TYR A 250 5.60 -14.56 4.61
C TYR A 250 4.40 -15.34 5.18
N GLY A 251 3.37 -15.64 4.37
CA GLY A 251 2.07 -16.16 4.84
C GLY A 251 1.93 -17.68 4.99
N ARG A 252 2.83 -18.53 4.45
CA ARG A 252 2.66 -19.99 4.47
C ARG A 252 3.76 -20.69 5.29
N ASN A 253 3.59 -20.74 6.60
CA ASN A 253 4.52 -21.41 7.53
C ASN A 253 4.68 -22.92 7.29
N ASN A 254 3.72 -23.65 6.75
CA ASN A 254 3.78 -25.12 6.63
C ASN A 254 4.64 -25.59 5.46
N TYR A 255 4.69 -24.86 4.35
CA TYR A 255 5.45 -25.29 3.17
C TYR A 255 6.96 -25.05 3.29
N LEU A 256 7.36 -24.00 4.02
CA LEU A 256 8.77 -23.70 4.27
C LEU A 256 9.38 -24.69 5.26
N LYS A 257 8.56 -25.33 6.12
CA LYS A 257 8.97 -26.44 6.95
C LYS A 257 9.36 -27.67 6.11
N GLU A 258 8.57 -27.98 5.08
CA GLU A 258 8.89 -29.05 4.12
C GLU A 258 10.14 -28.78 3.29
N ILE A 259 10.41 -27.51 2.92
CA ILE A 259 11.65 -27.15 2.19
C ILE A 259 12.86 -27.18 3.13
N ALA A 260 12.71 -26.71 4.38
CA ALA A 260 13.78 -26.78 5.39
C ALA A 260 14.07 -28.21 5.82
N GLU A 261 13.05 -29.06 5.95
CA GLU A 261 13.20 -30.48 6.30
C GLU A 261 13.79 -31.31 5.13
N LYS A 262 13.60 -30.92 3.88
CA LYS A 262 14.18 -31.60 2.70
C LYS A 262 15.57 -31.10 2.32
N GLY A 263 16.15 -30.15 3.05
CA GLY A 263 17.58 -29.78 3.00
C GLY A 263 18.14 -29.40 1.63
N ASP A 264 17.36 -28.73 0.74
CA ASP A 264 17.75 -28.65 -0.66
C ASP A 264 17.83 -27.19 -1.21
N PHE A 265 18.49 -26.30 -0.45
CA PHE A 265 19.16 -25.12 -1.03
C PHE A 265 20.50 -25.50 -1.68
N ARG A 266 20.62 -26.73 -2.20
CA ARG A 266 21.86 -27.23 -2.78
C ARG A 266 22.23 -26.48 -4.06
N LYS A 267 23.52 -26.49 -4.35
CA LYS A 267 24.22 -25.98 -5.53
C LYS A 267 23.42 -26.07 -6.84
N ASN A 268 22.64 -27.14 -7.02
CA ASN A 268 21.81 -27.40 -8.21
C ASN A 268 20.66 -26.46 -8.44
N ARG A 269 20.08 -25.81 -7.39
CA ARG A 269 18.98 -24.83 -7.54
C ARG A 269 19.48 -23.43 -7.85
N LEU A 270 20.64 -23.04 -7.30
CA LEU A 270 21.25 -21.77 -7.65
C LEU A 270 21.66 -21.76 -9.13
N ASN A 271 22.11 -22.89 -9.69
CA ASN A 271 22.43 -23.02 -11.10
C ASN A 271 21.21 -22.76 -12.04
N GLN A 272 19.99 -22.88 -11.55
CA GLN A 272 18.78 -22.54 -12.31
C GLN A 272 18.55 -21.03 -12.42
N ILE A 273 19.24 -20.20 -11.62
CA ILE A 273 19.15 -18.75 -11.67
C ILE A 273 20.37 -18.23 -12.43
N MET A 274 20.17 -17.92 -13.71
CA MET A 274 21.26 -17.50 -14.61
C MET A 274 21.85 -16.13 -14.28
N ASP A 275 21.19 -15.30 -13.46
CA ASP A 275 21.51 -13.90 -13.16
C ASP A 275 22.01 -13.66 -11.74
N ILE A 276 22.51 -14.69 -11.04
CA ILE A 276 23.14 -14.54 -9.71
C ILE A 276 24.38 -13.66 -9.81
N LEU A 277 25.23 -13.97 -10.79
CA LEU A 277 26.39 -13.17 -11.19
C LEU A 277 26.14 -12.67 -12.61
N ALA A 278 26.22 -11.38 -12.80
CA ALA A 278 26.03 -10.73 -14.08
C ALA A 278 27.21 -9.79 -14.37
N VAL A 279 27.45 -9.52 -15.65
CA VAL A 279 28.38 -8.48 -16.09
C VAL A 279 27.58 -7.31 -16.63
N ARG A 280 27.94 -6.10 -16.22
CA ARG A 280 27.32 -4.88 -16.66
C ARG A 280 28.28 -4.09 -17.53
N ILE A 281 27.77 -3.63 -18.68
CA ILE A 281 28.50 -2.80 -19.65
C ILE A 281 27.75 -1.47 -19.73
N LEU A 282 28.45 -0.37 -19.42
CA LEU A 282 27.95 0.99 -19.54
C LEU A 282 28.65 1.69 -20.70
N VAL A 283 27.88 2.35 -21.54
CA VAL A 283 28.34 3.08 -22.73
C VAL A 283 27.67 4.46 -22.79
N ASP A 284 28.11 5.33 -23.69
CA ASP A 284 27.60 6.70 -23.77
C ASP A 284 26.25 6.78 -24.51
N THR A 285 26.07 6.03 -25.62
CA THR A 285 24.94 6.18 -26.52
C THR A 285 24.16 4.87 -26.70
N VAL A 286 22.92 5.01 -27.22
CA VAL A 286 22.07 3.84 -27.56
C VAL A 286 22.68 3.00 -28.66
N ASP A 287 23.27 3.64 -29.66
CA ASP A 287 23.92 2.95 -30.78
C ASP A 287 25.12 2.10 -30.29
N GLU A 288 25.88 2.62 -29.35
CA GLU A 288 26.95 1.87 -28.68
C GLU A 288 26.42 0.69 -27.86
N CYS A 289 25.18 0.74 -27.33
CA CYS A 289 24.58 -0.42 -26.68
C CYS A 289 24.40 -1.59 -27.66
N TYR A 290 23.91 -1.34 -28.86
CA TYR A 290 23.72 -2.39 -29.88
C TYR A 290 25.05 -2.85 -30.46
N THR A 291 26.00 -1.94 -30.64
CA THR A 291 27.38 -2.28 -31.08
C THR A 291 28.05 -3.18 -30.06
N ALA A 292 27.94 -2.87 -28.75
CA ALA A 292 28.46 -3.69 -27.68
C ALA A 292 27.78 -5.06 -27.63
N LEU A 293 26.46 -5.15 -27.88
CA LEU A 293 25.75 -6.44 -27.97
C LEU A 293 26.29 -7.31 -29.10
N GLY A 294 26.48 -6.73 -30.29
CA GLY A 294 27.09 -7.42 -31.42
C GLY A 294 28.49 -7.95 -31.11
N LYS A 295 29.31 -7.13 -30.41
CA LYS A 295 30.65 -7.54 -29.98
C LYS A 295 30.60 -8.67 -28.96
N VAL A 296 29.65 -8.63 -28.00
CA VAL A 296 29.43 -9.72 -27.03
C VAL A 296 29.16 -11.04 -27.76
N PHE A 297 28.29 -11.03 -28.78
CA PHE A 297 27.97 -12.25 -29.55
C PHE A 297 29.11 -12.76 -30.43
N THR A 298 30.07 -11.91 -30.77
CA THR A 298 31.30 -12.34 -31.45
C THR A 298 32.24 -13.05 -30.46
N LEU A 299 32.25 -12.67 -29.22
CA LEU A 299 33.16 -13.18 -28.17
C LEU A 299 32.63 -14.40 -27.42
N PHE A 300 31.30 -14.49 -27.29
CA PHE A 300 30.63 -15.53 -26.51
C PHE A 300 29.41 -16.08 -27.25
N LYS A 301 29.12 -17.36 -27.07
CA LYS A 301 27.92 -17.99 -27.62
C LYS A 301 26.68 -17.57 -26.85
N PRO A 302 25.65 -16.95 -27.47
CA PRO A 302 24.41 -16.59 -26.78
C PRO A 302 23.62 -17.84 -26.34
N LEU A 303 22.97 -17.72 -25.17
CA LEU A 303 22.05 -18.71 -24.63
C LEU A 303 20.61 -18.19 -24.75
N GLY A 304 19.92 -18.59 -25.82
CA GLY A 304 18.55 -18.13 -26.10
C GLY A 304 18.48 -16.71 -26.69
N ASN A 305 17.29 -16.12 -26.63
CA ASN A 305 17.03 -14.79 -27.14
C ASN A 305 17.45 -13.69 -26.14
N PHE A 306 17.92 -12.57 -26.66
CA PHE A 306 18.16 -11.39 -25.84
C PHE A 306 16.86 -10.64 -25.58
N LYS A 307 16.81 -9.85 -24.49
CA LYS A 307 15.69 -9.00 -24.13
C LYS A 307 16.07 -7.55 -24.36
N ASP A 308 15.30 -6.87 -25.20
CA ASP A 308 15.50 -5.48 -25.53
C ASP A 308 14.52 -4.58 -24.75
N TYR A 309 15.00 -4.06 -23.64
CA TYR A 309 14.28 -3.07 -22.83
C TYR A 309 14.67 -1.63 -23.20
N ILE A 310 15.53 -1.41 -24.24
CA ILE A 310 15.80 -0.08 -24.79
C ILE A 310 14.72 0.29 -25.78
N ALA A 311 14.45 -0.59 -26.75
CA ALA A 311 13.37 -0.42 -27.72
C ALA A 311 11.99 -0.50 -27.05
N ASN A 312 11.84 -1.36 -26.04
CA ASN A 312 10.60 -1.58 -25.31
C ASN A 312 10.82 -1.38 -23.79
N PRO A 313 10.86 -0.12 -23.30
CA PRO A 313 11.07 0.18 -21.89
C PRO A 313 9.99 -0.45 -21.01
N LYS A 314 10.38 -0.87 -19.80
CA LYS A 314 9.40 -1.32 -18.81
C LYS A 314 8.52 -0.14 -18.35
N GLU A 315 7.35 -0.42 -17.77
CA GLU A 315 6.39 0.62 -17.32
C GLU A 315 7.02 1.65 -16.37
N ASN A 316 7.98 1.22 -15.55
CA ASN A 316 8.74 2.12 -14.70
C ASN A 316 9.85 2.88 -15.42
N GLY A 317 9.93 2.81 -16.75
CA GLY A 317 10.97 3.47 -17.54
C GLY A 317 12.34 2.79 -17.50
N TYR A 318 12.46 1.56 -16.97
CA TYR A 318 13.74 0.82 -16.99
C TYR A 318 14.12 0.43 -18.41
N GLN A 319 15.36 0.74 -18.78
CA GLN A 319 15.94 0.42 -20.10
C GLN A 319 17.28 -0.29 -19.94
N SER A 320 17.50 -1.37 -20.69
CA SER A 320 18.74 -2.13 -20.79
C SER A 320 18.61 -3.23 -21.84
N LEU A 321 19.69 -3.64 -22.50
CA LEU A 321 19.74 -4.91 -23.21
C LEU A 321 20.17 -6.00 -22.24
N HIS A 322 19.48 -7.13 -22.22
CA HIS A 322 19.82 -8.29 -21.40
C HIS A 322 20.04 -9.49 -22.30
N THR A 323 21.20 -10.13 -22.18
CA THR A 323 21.50 -11.39 -22.85
C THR A 323 22.22 -12.34 -21.91
N ALA A 324 22.01 -13.63 -22.07
CA ALA A 324 22.78 -14.66 -21.40
C ALA A 324 23.76 -15.28 -22.38
N VAL A 325 24.98 -15.49 -21.96
CA VAL A 325 26.04 -16.12 -22.75
C VAL A 325 26.61 -17.29 -22.02
N VAL A 326 27.16 -18.26 -22.76
CA VAL A 326 27.85 -19.45 -22.21
C VAL A 326 29.36 -19.19 -22.19
N LEU A 327 29.97 -19.38 -21.03
CA LEU A 327 31.41 -19.30 -20.86
C LEU A 327 32.09 -20.59 -21.32
N GLU A 328 33.42 -20.56 -21.44
CA GLU A 328 34.25 -21.70 -21.89
C GLU A 328 34.06 -22.97 -21.03
N ASN A 329 33.73 -22.79 -19.76
CA ASN A 329 33.45 -23.89 -18.83
C ASN A 329 31.98 -24.37 -18.84
N GLY A 330 31.14 -23.83 -19.72
CA GLY A 330 29.71 -24.16 -19.81
C GLY A 330 28.78 -23.38 -18.86
N ASP A 331 29.32 -22.53 -17.96
CA ASP A 331 28.48 -21.73 -17.04
C ASP A 331 27.79 -20.59 -17.77
N PRO A 332 26.49 -20.35 -17.51
CA PRO A 332 25.77 -19.20 -18.06
C PRO A 332 26.09 -17.93 -17.26
N VAL A 333 26.27 -16.81 -17.97
CA VAL A 333 26.42 -15.48 -17.38
C VAL A 333 25.50 -14.51 -18.07
N GLU A 334 24.74 -13.71 -17.30
CA GLU A 334 23.92 -12.63 -17.84
C GLU A 334 24.79 -11.39 -18.07
N ILE A 335 24.66 -10.80 -19.25
CA ILE A 335 25.28 -9.53 -19.61
C ILE A 335 24.17 -8.48 -19.78
N GLN A 336 24.32 -7.36 -19.07
CA GLN A 336 23.43 -6.21 -19.08
C GLN A 336 24.14 -5.03 -19.72
N ILE A 337 23.59 -4.48 -20.80
CA ILE A 337 24.18 -3.37 -21.55
C ILE A 337 23.21 -2.20 -21.50
N ARG A 338 23.70 -1.01 -21.15
CA ARG A 338 22.89 0.22 -21.06
C ARG A 338 23.76 1.47 -21.09
N THR A 339 23.17 2.60 -21.36
CA THR A 339 23.89 3.89 -21.27
C THR A 339 24.10 4.30 -19.82
N PHE A 340 25.03 5.23 -19.58
CA PHE A 340 25.22 5.86 -18.24
C PHE A 340 23.95 6.54 -17.75
N GLU A 341 23.16 7.14 -18.63
CA GLU A 341 21.87 7.76 -18.27
C GLU A 341 20.85 6.70 -17.82
N MET A 342 20.68 5.62 -18.63
CA MET A 342 19.82 4.50 -18.28
C MET A 342 20.26 3.82 -16.97
N HIS A 343 21.58 3.75 -16.72
CA HIS A 343 22.12 3.23 -15.49
C HIS A 343 21.72 4.09 -14.29
N THR A 344 21.90 5.42 -14.41
CA THR A 344 21.52 6.35 -13.36
C THR A 344 20.04 6.26 -13.05
N TYR A 345 19.20 6.18 -14.07
CA TYR A 345 17.77 5.98 -13.90
C TYR A 345 17.41 4.65 -13.22
N ALA A 346 18.07 3.55 -13.61
CA ALA A 346 17.80 2.23 -13.05
C ALA A 346 18.25 2.05 -11.60
N GLU A 347 19.24 2.82 -11.13
CA GLU A 347 19.74 2.77 -9.74
C GLU A 347 19.01 3.76 -8.82
N TYR A 348 18.72 4.97 -9.31
CA TYR A 348 18.17 6.09 -8.53
C TYR A 348 16.70 6.40 -8.84
N GLY A 349 16.09 5.73 -9.85
CA GLY A 349 14.69 5.94 -10.22
C GLY A 349 14.36 7.42 -10.45
N PHE A 350 13.30 7.89 -9.79
CA PHE A 350 12.90 9.30 -9.87
C PHE A 350 13.91 10.28 -9.29
N ALA A 351 14.80 9.86 -8.38
CA ALA A 351 15.87 10.71 -7.84
C ALA A 351 16.91 11.08 -8.91
N ALA A 352 17.12 10.25 -9.93
CA ALA A 352 18.04 10.53 -11.04
C ALA A 352 17.72 11.85 -11.76
N HIS A 353 16.46 12.25 -11.79
CA HIS A 353 16.01 13.47 -12.44
C HIS A 353 16.52 14.76 -11.74
N TRP A 354 16.72 14.70 -10.43
CA TRP A 354 17.25 15.83 -9.64
C TRP A 354 18.76 16.00 -9.83
N ALA A 355 19.50 14.90 -9.93
CA ALA A 355 20.93 14.92 -10.21
C ALA A 355 21.29 15.56 -11.56
N TYR A 356 20.33 15.62 -12.49
CA TYR A 356 20.53 16.18 -13.84
C TYR A 356 20.04 17.64 -13.98
N LYS A 357 19.10 18.08 -13.11
CA LYS A 357 18.45 19.42 -13.21
C LYS A 357 19.40 20.57 -12.91
N GLU A 358 20.46 20.35 -12.13
CA GLU A 358 21.51 21.37 -11.87
C GLU A 358 22.36 21.69 -13.11
N ARG A 359 22.31 20.85 -14.17
CA ARG A 359 23.17 21.03 -15.35
C ARG A 359 22.48 21.51 -16.62
N LYS A 360 21.17 21.42 -16.76
CA LYS A 360 20.40 21.96 -17.92
C LYS A 360 18.94 22.20 -17.54
N LYS A 361 18.38 23.38 -17.94
CA LYS A 361 16.94 23.61 -18.04
C LYS A 361 16.39 22.66 -19.13
N VAL A 362 15.85 21.52 -18.75
CA VAL A 362 15.24 20.57 -19.69
C VAL A 362 13.74 20.57 -19.42
N ASP A 363 12.98 20.75 -20.50
CA ASP A 363 11.53 20.68 -20.57
C ASP A 363 10.97 19.52 -19.74
N GLU A 364 9.87 19.80 -19.06
CA GLU A 364 9.05 18.82 -18.36
C GLU A 364 8.57 17.76 -19.34
N SER A 365 9.35 16.70 -19.55
CA SER A 365 8.92 15.57 -20.35
C SER A 365 7.77 14.86 -19.62
N GLY A 366 6.55 15.10 -20.09
CA GLY A 366 5.27 14.68 -19.51
C GLY A 366 5.10 13.17 -19.29
N VAL A 367 6.01 12.32 -19.77
CA VAL A 367 5.93 10.85 -19.68
C VAL A 367 6.08 10.35 -18.24
N LYS A 368 6.91 11.01 -17.42
CA LYS A 368 7.22 10.53 -16.05
C LYS A 368 6.19 10.99 -15.01
N ILE A 369 5.64 12.18 -15.19
CA ILE A 369 4.51 12.68 -14.39
C ILE A 369 3.24 11.90 -14.74
N ASN A 370 3.09 11.45 -15.98
CA ASN A 370 1.96 10.64 -16.44
C ASN A 370 1.94 9.25 -15.80
N TYR A 371 3.08 8.64 -15.44
CA TYR A 371 3.11 7.37 -14.73
C TYR A 371 2.57 7.53 -13.28
N ILE A 372 2.99 8.58 -12.56
CA ILE A 372 2.42 8.89 -11.24
C ILE A 372 0.94 9.24 -11.36
N ARG A 373 0.55 10.03 -12.38
CA ARG A 373 -0.85 10.33 -12.67
C ARG A 373 -1.65 9.08 -13.03
N SER A 374 -1.11 8.18 -13.84
CA SER A 374 -1.80 6.92 -14.18
C SER A 374 -2.00 6.03 -12.96
N ILE A 375 -1.06 6.01 -12.02
CA ILE A 375 -1.24 5.35 -10.72
C ILE A 375 -2.32 6.06 -9.91
N MET A 376 -2.33 7.39 -9.88
CA MET A 376 -3.36 8.18 -9.18
C MET A 376 -4.75 8.04 -9.82
N ASP A 377 -4.85 7.91 -11.14
CA ASP A 377 -6.10 7.71 -11.86
C ASP A 377 -6.62 6.28 -11.70
N LEU A 378 -5.74 5.28 -11.65
CA LEU A 378 -6.08 3.92 -11.22
C LEU A 378 -6.69 3.89 -9.80
N HIS A 379 -6.34 4.85 -8.95
CA HIS A 379 -6.92 5.02 -7.61
C HIS A 379 -8.40 5.44 -7.59
N LYS A 380 -8.85 6.15 -8.61
CA LYS A 380 -10.25 6.61 -8.70
C LYS A 380 -11.22 5.49 -9.10
N GLU A 381 -10.69 4.42 -9.73
CA GLU A 381 -11.49 3.37 -10.35
C GLU A 381 -11.44 2.02 -9.62
N LYS A 382 -10.48 1.79 -8.71
CA LYS A 382 -10.25 0.48 -8.08
C LYS A 382 -10.53 0.45 -6.59
N SER A 383 -10.91 -0.74 -6.10
CA SER A 383 -11.03 -1.01 -4.66
C SER A 383 -9.65 -0.96 -3.97
N ASN A 384 -9.67 -0.68 -2.68
CA ASN A 384 -8.45 -0.57 -1.87
C ASN A 384 -7.60 -1.86 -1.87
N ASP A 385 -8.24 -3.04 -1.92
CA ASP A 385 -7.53 -4.33 -1.91
C ASP A 385 -6.84 -4.64 -3.24
N GLU A 386 -7.47 -4.30 -4.38
CA GLU A 386 -6.85 -4.45 -5.71
C GLU A 386 -5.62 -3.57 -5.90
N LEU A 387 -5.59 -2.42 -5.23
CA LEU A 387 -4.45 -1.53 -5.28
C LEU A 387 -3.25 -2.07 -4.49
N LEU A 388 -3.48 -2.64 -3.31
CA LEU A 388 -2.44 -3.31 -2.52
C LEU A 388 -1.87 -4.52 -3.25
N GLU A 389 -2.71 -5.29 -3.93
CA GLU A 389 -2.24 -6.40 -4.77
C GLU A 389 -1.38 -5.91 -5.93
N LEU A 390 -1.77 -4.82 -6.60
CA LEU A 390 -0.96 -4.22 -7.66
C LEU A 390 0.39 -3.70 -7.16
N MET A 391 0.43 -3.12 -5.96
CA MET A 391 1.67 -2.63 -5.35
C MET A 391 2.58 -3.77 -4.87
N LYS A 392 2.01 -4.91 -4.49
CA LYS A 392 2.72 -6.11 -4.01
C LYS A 392 3.15 -7.03 -5.14
N THR A 393 2.43 -7.04 -6.27
CA THR A 393 2.85 -7.78 -7.47
C THR A 393 4.02 -7.07 -8.12
N ASP A 394 5.00 -7.85 -8.57
CA ASP A 394 6.07 -7.33 -9.42
C ASP A 394 5.43 -6.87 -10.74
N VAL A 395 5.22 -5.57 -10.87
CA VAL A 395 4.84 -4.93 -12.15
C VAL A 395 5.85 -5.28 -13.27
N TYR A 396 6.91 -6.00 -12.92
CA TYR A 396 8.07 -6.33 -13.78
C TYR A 396 8.06 -7.75 -14.35
N SER A 397 7.06 -8.59 -14.05
CA SER A 397 7.02 -9.95 -14.59
C SER A 397 6.25 -10.00 -15.90
N GLY A 398 7.01 -10.23 -17.00
CA GLY A 398 6.47 -10.85 -18.21
C GLY A 398 5.47 -10.01 -19.01
N LYS A 399 5.91 -8.98 -19.74
CA LYS A 399 5.15 -8.51 -20.89
C LYS A 399 5.46 -9.35 -22.12
N ILE A 400 4.43 -9.62 -22.90
CA ILE A 400 4.51 -10.18 -24.23
C ILE A 400 4.17 -9.10 -25.25
N PHE A 401 4.85 -9.10 -26.38
CA PHE A 401 4.58 -8.23 -27.51
C PHE A 401 3.94 -9.07 -28.60
N VAL A 402 2.75 -8.69 -29.00
CA VAL A 402 2.00 -9.35 -30.07
C VAL A 402 1.66 -8.33 -31.17
N GLN A 403 1.50 -8.78 -32.39
CA GLN A 403 1.21 -7.88 -33.52
C GLN A 403 -0.15 -8.17 -34.13
N SER A 404 -0.78 -7.13 -34.67
CA SER A 404 -1.93 -7.29 -35.55
C SER A 404 -1.47 -7.75 -36.93
N PRO A 405 -2.37 -8.29 -37.79
CA PRO A 405 -2.04 -8.64 -39.15
C PRO A 405 -1.52 -7.44 -40.00
N MET A 406 -1.84 -6.21 -39.59
CA MET A 406 -1.36 -4.97 -40.21
C MET A 406 -0.01 -4.48 -39.64
N GLY A 407 0.68 -5.30 -38.80
CA GLY A 407 1.98 -4.98 -38.25
C GLY A 407 1.96 -4.05 -37.03
N LYS A 408 0.79 -3.66 -36.49
CA LYS A 408 0.72 -2.86 -35.25
C LYS A 408 1.09 -3.74 -34.06
N ILE A 409 2.16 -3.39 -33.35
CA ILE A 409 2.62 -4.08 -32.16
C ILE A 409 1.90 -3.52 -30.92
N LEU A 410 1.42 -4.40 -30.05
CA LEU A 410 0.79 -4.10 -28.79
C LEU A 410 1.43 -4.95 -27.68
N ASP A 411 1.56 -4.39 -26.50
CA ASP A 411 2.11 -5.06 -25.32
C ASP A 411 1.01 -5.50 -24.36
N PHE A 412 1.19 -6.70 -23.78
CA PHE A 412 0.25 -7.30 -22.83
C PHE A 412 1.00 -7.98 -21.68
N PRO A 413 0.38 -8.13 -20.50
CA PRO A 413 0.93 -8.97 -19.45
C PRO A 413 1.00 -10.43 -19.91
N GLU A 414 1.99 -11.18 -19.43
CA GLU A 414 2.10 -12.62 -19.66
C GLU A 414 0.82 -13.35 -19.21
N GLY A 415 0.33 -14.24 -20.05
CA GLY A 415 -0.93 -14.93 -19.84
C GLY A 415 -2.17 -14.18 -20.33
N ALA A 416 -2.01 -13.02 -20.99
CA ALA A 416 -3.10 -12.33 -21.66
C ALA A 416 -3.66 -13.17 -22.83
N THR A 417 -4.92 -12.94 -23.14
CA THR A 417 -5.72 -13.71 -24.09
C THR A 417 -6.10 -12.86 -25.32
N PRO A 418 -6.54 -13.45 -26.44
CA PRO A 418 -7.06 -12.70 -27.57
C PRO A 418 -8.21 -11.74 -27.24
N VAL A 419 -8.95 -11.99 -26.15
CA VAL A 419 -9.98 -11.05 -25.65
C VAL A 419 -9.33 -9.76 -25.16
N ASP A 420 -8.21 -9.85 -24.42
CA ASP A 420 -7.44 -8.67 -24.01
C ASP A 420 -7.00 -7.85 -25.23
N PHE A 421 -6.50 -8.54 -26.27
CA PHE A 421 -6.08 -7.92 -27.50
C PHE A 421 -7.24 -7.22 -28.24
N ALA A 422 -8.41 -7.86 -28.34
CA ALA A 422 -9.59 -7.29 -28.96
C ALA A 422 -10.02 -5.96 -28.30
N TYR A 423 -10.07 -5.95 -26.95
CA TYR A 423 -10.40 -4.75 -26.19
C TYR A 423 -9.31 -3.69 -26.22
N ALA A 424 -8.04 -4.07 -26.39
CA ALA A 424 -6.95 -3.11 -26.56
C ALA A 424 -7.05 -2.34 -27.87
N ILE A 425 -7.49 -3.00 -28.95
CA ILE A 425 -7.72 -2.33 -30.24
C ILE A 425 -8.86 -1.33 -30.14
N HIS A 426 -10.07 -1.82 -29.80
CA HIS A 426 -11.26 -0.96 -29.65
C HIS A 426 -12.38 -1.70 -28.89
N SER A 427 -13.18 -0.99 -28.07
CA SER A 427 -14.29 -1.60 -27.33
C SER A 427 -15.28 -2.33 -28.23
N LYS A 428 -15.66 -1.73 -29.39
CA LYS A 428 -16.58 -2.39 -30.34
C LYS A 428 -16.03 -3.71 -30.89
N ILE A 429 -14.71 -3.82 -31.11
CA ILE A 429 -14.07 -5.06 -31.57
C ILE A 429 -14.12 -6.10 -30.43
N GLY A 430 -13.86 -5.70 -29.19
CA GLY A 430 -14.03 -6.55 -28.03
C GLY A 430 -15.46 -7.04 -27.86
N ASP A 431 -16.45 -6.13 -27.91
CA ASP A 431 -17.87 -6.44 -27.73
C ASP A 431 -18.41 -7.37 -28.84
N SER A 432 -17.89 -7.27 -30.07
CA SER A 432 -18.30 -8.09 -31.21
C SER A 432 -17.39 -9.32 -31.46
N CYS A 433 -16.42 -9.60 -30.58
CA CYS A 433 -15.49 -10.70 -30.75
C CYS A 433 -16.18 -12.05 -30.59
N VAL A 434 -16.04 -12.93 -31.61
CA VAL A 434 -16.59 -14.30 -31.58
C VAL A 434 -15.51 -15.36 -31.72
N GLY A 435 -14.28 -15.00 -32.09
CA GLY A 435 -13.17 -15.92 -32.23
C GLY A 435 -11.84 -15.19 -32.49
N ALA A 436 -10.76 -15.93 -32.48
CA ALA A 436 -9.43 -15.40 -32.79
C ALA A 436 -8.57 -16.41 -33.56
N LYS A 437 -7.62 -15.89 -34.32
CA LYS A 437 -6.53 -16.66 -34.91
C LYS A 437 -5.20 -16.18 -34.30
N ILE A 438 -4.35 -17.13 -33.97
CA ILE A 438 -2.94 -16.87 -33.63
C ILE A 438 -2.07 -17.49 -34.72
N ASN A 439 -1.22 -16.67 -35.32
CA ASN A 439 -0.32 -17.10 -36.42
C ASN A 439 -1.10 -17.82 -37.55
N GLY A 440 -2.28 -17.29 -37.88
CA GLY A 440 -3.16 -17.83 -38.93
C GLY A 440 -4.00 -19.04 -38.56
N ARG A 441 -3.84 -19.61 -37.35
CA ARG A 441 -4.62 -20.77 -36.85
C ARG A 441 -5.73 -20.36 -35.91
N MET A 442 -6.93 -20.90 -36.08
CA MET A 442 -8.05 -20.71 -35.16
C MET A 442 -7.69 -21.24 -33.77
N VAL A 443 -7.95 -20.44 -32.73
CA VAL A 443 -7.69 -20.81 -31.33
C VAL A 443 -8.88 -20.44 -30.45
N PRO A 444 -9.08 -21.16 -29.33
CA PRO A 444 -10.02 -20.75 -28.30
C PRO A 444 -9.67 -19.37 -27.74
N LEU A 445 -10.67 -18.56 -27.36
CA LEU A 445 -10.46 -17.23 -26.75
C LEU A 445 -9.75 -17.29 -25.38
N THR A 446 -9.69 -18.47 -24.76
CA THR A 446 -8.97 -18.73 -23.51
C THR A 446 -7.47 -18.99 -23.72
N THR A 447 -7.01 -19.13 -24.96
CA THR A 447 -5.60 -19.42 -25.29
C THR A 447 -4.74 -18.23 -24.86
N GLN A 448 -3.63 -18.49 -24.18
CA GLN A 448 -2.67 -17.46 -23.81
C GLN A 448 -1.82 -17.10 -25.04
N MET A 449 -1.63 -15.80 -25.25
CA MET A 449 -0.75 -15.28 -26.31
C MET A 449 0.71 -15.37 -25.86
N ASN A 450 1.61 -15.57 -26.81
CA ASN A 450 3.05 -15.59 -26.60
C ASN A 450 3.73 -14.41 -27.28
N ASN A 451 4.95 -14.12 -26.86
CA ASN A 451 5.74 -13.04 -27.47
C ASN A 451 6.01 -13.32 -28.95
N GLY A 452 5.72 -12.34 -29.82
CA GLY A 452 5.90 -12.45 -31.27
C GLY A 452 4.68 -13.00 -32.02
N ASP A 453 3.59 -13.38 -31.34
CA ASP A 453 2.39 -13.90 -32.00
C ASP A 453 1.69 -12.81 -32.82
N THR A 454 1.18 -13.22 -33.99
CA THR A 454 0.28 -12.40 -34.83
C THR A 454 -1.17 -12.75 -34.51
N ILE A 455 -1.92 -11.77 -34.02
CA ILE A 455 -3.28 -11.96 -33.51
C ILE A 455 -4.30 -11.34 -34.48
N GLU A 456 -5.21 -12.15 -34.99
CA GLU A 456 -6.36 -11.73 -35.81
C GLU A 456 -7.65 -11.98 -35.03
N ILE A 457 -8.46 -10.94 -34.80
CA ILE A 457 -9.75 -11.05 -34.10
C ILE A 457 -10.87 -11.21 -35.14
N ILE A 458 -11.72 -12.20 -34.91
CA ILE A 458 -12.91 -12.45 -35.69
C ILE A 458 -14.09 -11.80 -34.99
N THR A 459 -14.76 -10.89 -35.67
CA THR A 459 -15.91 -10.15 -35.15
C THR A 459 -17.19 -10.53 -35.88
N ASN A 460 -18.30 -10.50 -35.13
CA ASN A 460 -19.65 -10.61 -35.70
C ASN A 460 -20.47 -9.39 -35.29
N PRO A 461 -20.96 -8.58 -36.23
CA PRO A 461 -21.79 -7.41 -35.91
C PRO A 461 -23.06 -7.74 -35.09
N ASN A 462 -23.57 -8.97 -35.23
CA ASN A 462 -24.75 -9.46 -34.53
C ASN A 462 -24.42 -10.20 -33.20
N ALA A 463 -23.18 -10.11 -32.70
CA ALA A 463 -22.83 -10.71 -31.43
C ALA A 463 -23.61 -10.06 -30.28
N LYS A 464 -24.04 -10.88 -29.32
CA LYS A 464 -24.79 -10.40 -28.12
C LYS A 464 -23.91 -9.67 -27.09
N GLY A 465 -22.65 -9.36 -27.44
CA GLY A 465 -21.69 -8.75 -26.54
C GLY A 465 -20.78 -9.76 -25.82
N PRO A 466 -19.96 -9.30 -24.85
CA PRO A 466 -19.00 -10.15 -24.13
C PRO A 466 -19.69 -11.16 -23.22
N SER A 467 -19.07 -12.33 -23.01
CA SER A 467 -19.49 -13.27 -21.96
C SER A 467 -18.97 -12.84 -20.59
N ARG A 468 -19.75 -13.04 -19.52
CA ARG A 468 -19.30 -12.84 -18.14
C ARG A 468 -18.11 -13.70 -17.75
N ASP A 469 -17.96 -14.88 -18.36
CA ASP A 469 -16.81 -15.75 -18.13
C ASP A 469 -15.50 -15.14 -18.65
N TRP A 470 -15.55 -14.18 -19.57
CA TRP A 470 -14.36 -13.48 -20.02
C TRP A 470 -13.68 -12.69 -18.91
N LEU A 471 -14.41 -12.22 -17.88
CA LEU A 471 -13.82 -11.59 -16.71
C LEU A 471 -12.83 -12.49 -15.96
N LYS A 472 -12.99 -13.83 -16.07
CA LYS A 472 -12.09 -14.81 -15.43
C LYS A 472 -10.81 -15.06 -16.25
N ILE A 473 -10.87 -14.87 -17.56
CA ILE A 473 -9.75 -15.19 -18.47
C ILE A 473 -8.91 -13.97 -18.84
N VAL A 474 -9.51 -12.78 -18.90
CA VAL A 474 -8.77 -11.55 -19.25
C VAL A 474 -7.81 -11.14 -18.13
N LYS A 475 -6.64 -10.70 -18.53
CA LYS A 475 -5.57 -10.24 -17.62
C LYS A 475 -5.49 -8.73 -17.53
N THR A 476 -5.82 -8.01 -18.61
CA THR A 476 -5.73 -6.56 -18.61
C THR A 476 -6.91 -5.90 -17.90
N ASN A 477 -6.60 -4.88 -17.11
CA ASN A 477 -7.62 -4.09 -16.43
C ASN A 477 -8.50 -3.31 -17.42
N GLY A 478 -7.90 -2.87 -18.54
CA GLY A 478 -8.64 -2.21 -19.63
C GLY A 478 -9.75 -3.08 -20.21
N ALA A 479 -9.49 -4.39 -20.47
CA ALA A 479 -10.50 -5.31 -20.91
C ALA A 479 -11.57 -5.54 -19.82
N LYS A 480 -11.17 -5.76 -18.55
CA LYS A 480 -12.10 -5.93 -17.43
C LYS A 480 -13.04 -4.73 -17.27
N SER A 481 -12.51 -3.51 -17.27
CA SER A 481 -13.30 -2.28 -17.16
C SER A 481 -14.30 -2.12 -18.32
N LYS A 482 -13.86 -2.38 -19.56
CA LYS A 482 -14.72 -2.26 -20.74
C LYS A 482 -15.83 -3.32 -20.76
N ILE A 483 -15.54 -4.57 -20.37
CA ILE A 483 -16.52 -5.64 -20.21
C ILE A 483 -17.56 -5.28 -19.12
N ASN A 484 -17.11 -4.80 -17.97
CA ASN A 484 -18.00 -4.37 -16.90
C ASN A 484 -18.88 -3.17 -17.33
N ALA A 485 -18.31 -2.21 -18.08
CA ALA A 485 -19.05 -1.06 -18.61
C ALA A 485 -20.13 -1.49 -19.60
N PHE A 486 -19.84 -2.51 -20.45
CA PHE A 486 -20.82 -3.09 -21.36
C PHE A 486 -22.01 -3.68 -20.59
N PHE A 487 -21.76 -4.54 -19.60
CA PHE A 487 -22.83 -5.12 -18.78
C PHE A 487 -23.60 -4.08 -17.99
N LYS A 488 -22.91 -3.06 -17.48
CA LYS A 488 -23.56 -1.92 -16.80
C LYS A 488 -24.54 -1.18 -17.73
N LYS A 489 -24.16 -1.04 -19.01
CA LYS A 489 -25.00 -0.37 -20.02
C LYS A 489 -26.16 -1.23 -20.50
N GLU A 490 -25.90 -2.51 -20.80
CA GLU A 490 -26.90 -3.47 -21.34
C GLU A 490 -27.97 -3.77 -20.30
N MET A 491 -27.60 -3.95 -19.03
CA MET A 491 -28.53 -4.20 -17.94
C MET A 491 -29.09 -2.94 -17.31
N LYS A 492 -28.93 -1.77 -17.91
CA LYS A 492 -29.36 -0.49 -17.30
C LYS A 492 -30.86 -0.53 -16.96
N GLU A 493 -31.71 -0.96 -17.88
CA GLU A 493 -33.15 -1.03 -17.65
C GLU A 493 -33.54 -2.07 -16.59
N GLU A 494 -32.90 -3.23 -16.62
CA GLU A 494 -33.14 -4.28 -15.62
C GLU A 494 -32.63 -3.85 -14.24
N ASN A 495 -31.46 -3.22 -14.19
CA ASN A 495 -30.90 -2.68 -12.96
C ASN A 495 -31.77 -1.52 -12.41
N ILE A 496 -32.34 -0.67 -13.26
CA ILE A 496 -33.30 0.38 -12.85
C ILE A 496 -34.50 -0.26 -12.15
N LYS A 497 -35.13 -1.26 -12.78
CA LYS A 497 -36.31 -1.97 -12.21
C LYS A 497 -35.95 -2.64 -10.88
N LYS A 498 -34.83 -3.35 -10.84
CA LYS A 498 -34.33 -4.01 -9.65
C LYS A 498 -33.98 -3.03 -8.54
N GLY A 499 -33.27 -1.95 -8.86
CA GLY A 499 -32.88 -0.91 -7.89
C GLY A 499 -34.09 -0.17 -7.31
N LYS A 500 -35.09 0.10 -8.13
CA LYS A 500 -36.36 0.68 -7.68
C LYS A 500 -37.07 -0.25 -6.68
N SER A 501 -37.20 -1.53 -7.01
CA SER A 501 -37.78 -2.53 -6.12
C SER A 501 -37.03 -2.67 -4.79
N ILE A 502 -35.67 -2.66 -4.84
CA ILE A 502 -34.83 -2.72 -3.64
C ILE A 502 -35.02 -1.46 -2.77
N LEU A 503 -35.07 -0.28 -3.38
CA LEU A 503 -35.26 0.97 -2.64
C LEU A 503 -36.64 1.01 -1.97
N GLU A 504 -37.69 0.63 -2.69
CA GLU A 504 -39.07 0.57 -2.18
C GLU A 504 -39.21 -0.44 -1.03
N SER A 505 -38.59 -1.63 -1.15
CA SER A 505 -38.60 -2.66 -0.11
C SER A 505 -37.90 -2.18 1.16
N ASN A 506 -36.72 -1.58 1.02
CA ASN A 506 -35.97 -1.04 2.16
C ASN A 506 -36.66 0.16 2.81
N ALA A 507 -37.36 0.99 2.05
CA ALA A 507 -38.15 2.11 2.59
C ALA A 507 -39.32 1.59 3.41
N LYS A 508 -40.04 0.56 2.92
CA LYS A 508 -41.12 -0.11 3.66
C LYS A 508 -40.61 -0.74 4.97
N LEU A 509 -39.50 -1.45 4.95
CA LEU A 509 -38.89 -2.04 6.15
C LEU A 509 -38.54 -0.99 7.22
N LYS A 510 -38.22 0.23 6.81
CA LYS A 510 -37.89 1.35 7.71
C LYS A 510 -39.09 2.26 8.03
N ASN A 511 -40.29 1.92 7.60
CA ASN A 511 -41.49 2.74 7.73
C ASN A 511 -41.29 4.18 7.19
N LEU A 512 -40.54 4.33 6.11
CA LEU A 512 -40.26 5.62 5.48
C LEU A 512 -41.26 5.88 4.33
N ASN A 513 -41.84 7.06 4.29
CA ASN A 513 -42.69 7.47 3.19
C ASN A 513 -41.88 8.02 2.01
N LEU A 514 -41.68 7.17 0.98
CA LEU A 514 -40.88 7.46 -0.18
C LEU A 514 -41.31 8.67 -0.95
N SER A 515 -42.63 8.92 -1.08
CA SER A 515 -43.16 10.07 -1.81
C SER A 515 -42.80 11.41 -1.16
N LYS A 516 -42.59 11.43 0.16
CA LYS A 516 -42.11 12.62 0.88
C LYS A 516 -40.60 12.82 0.77
N LEU A 517 -39.85 11.72 0.61
CA LEU A 517 -38.39 11.73 0.54
C LEU A 517 -37.88 11.99 -0.88
N MET A 518 -38.65 11.62 -1.92
CA MET A 518 -38.26 11.71 -3.33
C MET A 518 -38.64 13.02 -3.97
N GLN A 519 -38.57 14.13 -3.23
CA GLN A 519 -38.80 15.49 -3.77
C GLN A 519 -37.49 15.99 -4.42
N ASP A 520 -37.64 16.74 -5.53
CA ASP A 520 -36.51 17.21 -6.34
C ASP A 520 -35.43 17.90 -5.50
N LYS A 521 -35.80 18.73 -4.54
CA LYS A 521 -34.90 19.46 -3.64
C LYS A 521 -33.98 18.55 -2.81
N TYR A 522 -34.41 17.32 -2.46
CA TYR A 522 -33.59 16.36 -1.72
C TYR A 522 -32.81 15.46 -2.67
N LEU A 523 -33.37 15.19 -3.84
CA LEU A 523 -32.74 14.40 -4.88
C LEU A 523 -31.52 15.11 -5.45
N ASP A 524 -31.58 16.42 -5.66
CA ASP A 524 -30.46 17.23 -6.16
C ASP A 524 -29.22 17.09 -5.25
N GLU A 525 -29.40 17.18 -3.93
CA GLU A 525 -28.28 16.96 -2.99
C GLU A 525 -27.75 15.53 -2.98
N VAL A 526 -28.60 14.53 -3.28
CA VAL A 526 -28.17 13.13 -3.43
C VAL A 526 -27.41 12.96 -4.74
N TYR A 527 -27.86 13.60 -5.82
CA TYR A 527 -27.21 13.57 -7.12
C TYR A 527 -25.82 14.20 -7.05
N ASP A 528 -25.69 15.37 -6.42
CA ASP A 528 -24.40 16.04 -6.23
C ASP A 528 -23.45 15.20 -5.38
N LYS A 529 -23.93 14.64 -4.27
CA LYS A 529 -23.10 13.86 -3.35
C LYS A 529 -22.55 12.58 -3.98
N TYR A 530 -23.35 11.90 -4.79
CA TYR A 530 -23.01 10.60 -5.36
C TYR A 530 -22.74 10.66 -6.87
N SER A 531 -22.68 11.86 -7.46
CA SER A 531 -22.41 12.13 -8.87
C SER A 531 -23.38 11.41 -9.83
N PHE A 532 -24.67 11.37 -9.48
CA PHE A 532 -25.70 10.86 -10.38
C PHE A 532 -26.18 11.96 -11.34
N GLN A 533 -26.47 11.57 -12.58
CA GLN A 533 -27.01 12.49 -13.59
C GLN A 533 -28.55 12.48 -13.66
N SER A 534 -29.17 11.44 -13.11
CA SER A 534 -30.62 11.25 -13.14
C SER A 534 -31.10 10.24 -12.08
N MET A 535 -32.40 10.21 -11.84
CA MET A 535 -33.06 9.20 -10.99
C MET A 535 -32.82 7.77 -11.50
N ASP A 536 -32.77 7.59 -12.82
CA ASP A 536 -32.47 6.28 -13.43
C ASP A 536 -31.05 5.82 -13.14
N ASP A 537 -30.08 6.74 -13.11
CA ASP A 537 -28.70 6.40 -12.75
C ASP A 537 -28.58 6.00 -11.27
N MET A 538 -29.32 6.65 -10.39
CA MET A 538 -29.40 6.27 -8.97
C MET A 538 -30.01 4.87 -8.82
N TYR A 539 -31.15 4.59 -9.48
CA TYR A 539 -31.75 3.25 -9.43
C TYR A 539 -30.84 2.19 -10.05
N ALA A 540 -30.23 2.46 -11.21
CA ALA A 540 -29.30 1.55 -11.82
C ALA A 540 -28.13 1.25 -10.88
N SER A 541 -27.61 2.27 -10.18
CA SER A 541 -26.51 2.13 -9.22
C SER A 541 -26.89 1.25 -8.02
N ILE A 542 -28.11 1.38 -7.51
CA ILE A 542 -28.64 0.49 -6.46
C ILE A 542 -28.82 -0.94 -7.00
N GLY A 543 -29.31 -1.07 -8.24
CA GLY A 543 -29.63 -2.38 -8.84
C GLY A 543 -28.42 -3.26 -9.10
N TYR A 544 -27.27 -2.68 -9.50
CA TYR A 544 -26.03 -3.45 -9.67
C TYR A 544 -25.15 -3.49 -8.41
N GLY A 545 -25.55 -2.83 -7.32
CA GLY A 545 -24.85 -2.88 -6.03
C GLY A 545 -23.72 -1.86 -5.87
N GLY A 546 -23.64 -0.83 -6.70
CA GLY A 546 -22.65 0.24 -6.58
C GLY A 546 -22.87 1.14 -5.36
N ILE A 547 -24.13 1.32 -4.97
CA ILE A 547 -24.55 2.02 -3.74
C ILE A 547 -25.68 1.21 -3.09
N THR A 548 -25.71 1.17 -1.76
CA THR A 548 -26.80 0.49 -1.05
C THR A 548 -28.02 1.40 -0.93
N ALA A 549 -29.22 0.82 -1.06
CA ALA A 549 -30.48 1.55 -0.87
C ALA A 549 -30.55 2.25 0.50
N ASN A 550 -29.92 1.63 1.52
CA ASN A 550 -29.84 2.20 2.86
C ASN A 550 -29.05 3.50 2.94
N GLN A 551 -27.97 3.63 2.16
CA GLN A 551 -27.18 4.87 2.12
C GLN A 551 -28.01 6.03 1.52
N ILE A 552 -28.73 5.76 0.44
CA ILE A 552 -29.63 6.75 -0.19
C ILE A 552 -30.78 7.13 0.74
N LEU A 553 -31.49 6.15 1.31
CA LEU A 553 -32.61 6.40 2.23
C LEU A 553 -32.18 7.17 3.48
N ASN A 554 -31.02 6.88 4.03
CA ASN A 554 -30.50 7.59 5.20
C ASN A 554 -30.17 9.04 4.86
N LYS A 555 -29.56 9.32 3.69
CA LYS A 555 -29.28 10.70 3.26
C LYS A 555 -30.59 11.47 3.02
N LEU A 556 -31.52 10.91 2.26
CA LEU A 556 -32.83 11.51 2.00
C LEU A 556 -33.61 11.80 3.30
N ASN A 557 -33.61 10.84 4.23
CA ASN A 557 -34.29 11.02 5.52
C ASN A 557 -33.63 12.09 6.39
N THR A 558 -32.30 12.22 6.32
CA THR A 558 -31.57 13.29 7.01
C THR A 558 -31.95 14.66 6.47
N LEU A 559 -32.02 14.81 5.13
CA LEU A 559 -32.41 16.04 4.46
C LEU A 559 -33.87 16.42 4.77
N TYR A 560 -34.78 15.45 4.68
CA TYR A 560 -36.17 15.64 5.03
C TYR A 560 -36.34 16.09 6.49
N LYS A 561 -35.63 15.45 7.43
CA LYS A 561 -35.70 15.85 8.84
C LYS A 561 -35.10 17.23 9.12
N SER A 562 -34.04 17.62 8.40
CA SER A 562 -33.47 18.97 8.52
C SER A 562 -34.44 20.05 8.03
N ASP A 563 -35.15 19.76 6.95
CA ASP A 563 -36.13 20.70 6.34
C ASP A 563 -37.42 20.82 7.20
N CYS A 564 -37.89 19.69 7.74
CA CYS A 564 -38.97 19.70 8.72
C CYS A 564 -38.63 20.54 9.97
N LYS A 565 -37.37 20.50 10.42
CA LYS A 565 -36.90 21.33 11.55
C LYS A 565 -36.82 22.82 11.22
N GLN A 566 -36.58 23.22 9.97
CA GLN A 566 -36.54 24.62 9.55
C GLN A 566 -37.95 25.22 9.40
N ASN A 567 -38.95 24.41 9.07
CA ASN A 567 -40.33 24.84 8.94
C ASN A 567 -41.11 24.90 10.28
N GLU A 568 -40.53 24.32 11.35
CA GLU A 568 -41.14 24.31 12.69
C GLU A 568 -40.62 25.42 13.62
N THR A 569 -39.93 26.43 13.10
CA THR A 569 -39.54 27.63 13.88
C THR A 569 -40.69 28.64 13.97
N LYS A 570 -41.92 28.22 14.27
CA LYS A 570 -42.99 29.01 14.83
C LYS A 570 -43.62 28.26 15.97
N GLU A 571 -43.36 28.78 17.18
CA GLU A 571 -44.02 28.45 18.44
C GLU A 571 -43.90 27.00 18.93
N PHE A 572 -42.81 26.67 19.65
CA PHE A 572 -42.77 25.52 20.53
C PHE A 572 -42.99 25.94 21.98
N SER A 573 -44.15 25.56 22.50
CA SER A 573 -44.38 25.49 23.94
C SER A 573 -43.64 24.28 24.53
N LEU A 574 -42.85 24.52 25.58
CA LEU A 574 -41.92 23.58 26.26
C LEU A 574 -42.64 22.55 27.15
N SER A 575 -43.79 21.96 26.73
CA SER A 575 -44.55 21.10 27.67
C SER A 575 -44.62 19.60 27.40
N ASP A 576 -44.03 19.06 26.33
CA ASP A 576 -44.30 17.65 25.93
C ASP A 576 -43.07 16.73 25.73
N TYR A 577 -41.91 17.04 26.31
CA TYR A 577 -40.80 16.07 26.35
C TYR A 577 -40.59 15.58 27.77
N LYS A 578 -41.05 14.36 28.05
CA LYS A 578 -40.67 13.62 29.25
C LYS A 578 -39.18 13.31 29.16
N ASN A 579 -38.44 13.88 30.07
CA ASN A 579 -37.05 13.55 30.35
C ASN A 579 -36.99 12.14 30.96
N ASP A 580 -36.35 11.20 30.26
CA ASP A 580 -35.87 9.96 30.88
C ASP A 580 -34.59 10.30 31.64
N GLY A 581 -34.74 10.66 32.92
CA GLY A 581 -33.73 11.27 33.77
C GLY A 581 -32.57 10.37 34.20
N GLU A 582 -31.80 9.86 33.25
CA GLU A 582 -30.66 8.96 33.51
C GLU A 582 -29.37 9.68 33.93
N ILE A 583 -29.18 10.92 33.45
CA ILE A 583 -27.93 11.67 33.62
C ILE A 583 -28.24 13.10 34.02
N GLU A 584 -27.67 13.53 35.11
CA GLU A 584 -27.73 14.89 35.61
C GLU A 584 -26.57 15.72 35.02
N VAL A 585 -26.91 16.81 34.36
CA VAL A 585 -25.94 17.73 33.74
C VAL A 585 -25.85 18.97 34.60
N LYS A 586 -24.67 19.31 35.11
CA LYS A 586 -24.45 20.43 36.03
C LYS A 586 -24.91 21.76 35.44
N GLY A 587 -25.91 22.38 36.05
CA GLY A 587 -26.43 23.72 35.65
C GLY A 587 -27.55 23.71 34.60
N PHE A 588 -28.02 22.56 34.15
CA PHE A 588 -29.10 22.44 33.18
C PHE A 588 -30.08 21.34 33.56
N SER A 589 -31.35 21.66 33.71
CA SER A 589 -32.43 20.69 33.85
C SER A 589 -33.09 20.48 32.46
N ASN A 590 -33.34 19.23 32.07
CA ASN A 590 -34.08 18.84 30.86
C ASN A 590 -33.34 18.96 29.52
N LEU A 591 -32.06 18.56 29.42
CA LEU A 591 -31.35 18.47 28.14
C LEU A 591 -31.37 17.03 27.57
N LEU A 592 -31.52 16.92 26.25
CA LEU A 592 -31.40 15.63 25.53
C LEU A 592 -29.95 15.13 25.63
N THR A 593 -29.78 14.04 26.38
CA THR A 593 -28.50 13.34 26.51
C THR A 593 -28.47 12.11 25.65
N LYS A 594 -27.29 11.78 25.07
CA LYS A 594 -27.05 10.59 24.26
C LYS A 594 -25.74 9.94 24.67
N ILE A 595 -25.79 8.65 24.91
CA ILE A 595 -24.58 7.86 25.21
C ILE A 595 -23.69 7.75 23.99
N ALA A 596 -22.40 8.02 24.16
CA ALA A 596 -21.40 7.95 23.10
C ALA A 596 -21.07 6.48 22.76
N LYS A 597 -21.12 6.13 21.48
CA LYS A 597 -20.82 4.76 21.02
C LYS A 597 -19.34 4.39 21.13
N CYS A 598 -18.43 5.36 21.09
CA CYS A 598 -16.98 5.14 21.15
C CYS A 598 -16.46 4.58 22.48
N CYS A 599 -17.17 4.82 23.60
CA CYS A 599 -16.74 4.39 24.94
C CYS A 599 -17.83 3.71 25.76
N ASN A 600 -19.07 3.81 25.30
CA ASN A 600 -20.28 3.19 25.87
C ASN A 600 -20.29 3.23 27.41
N PRO A 601 -20.41 4.45 28.03
CA PRO A 601 -20.37 4.62 29.45
C PRO A 601 -21.49 3.85 30.15
N LEU A 602 -21.22 3.31 31.33
CA LEU A 602 -22.12 2.56 32.17
C LEU A 602 -22.31 3.27 33.51
N PRO A 603 -23.43 3.06 34.23
CA PRO A 603 -23.59 3.55 35.57
C PRO A 603 -22.39 3.12 36.46
N GLY A 604 -21.80 4.09 37.18
CA GLY A 604 -20.56 3.89 37.93
C GLY A 604 -19.26 4.28 37.19
N ASP A 605 -19.31 4.58 35.88
CA ASP A 605 -18.19 5.24 35.20
C ASP A 605 -18.17 6.74 35.51
N GLU A 606 -16.97 7.34 35.59
CA GLU A 606 -16.84 8.80 35.54
C GLU A 606 -17.18 9.30 34.15
N ILE A 607 -18.17 10.18 34.03
CA ILE A 607 -18.69 10.66 32.74
C ILE A 607 -18.48 12.15 32.58
N ILE A 608 -18.42 12.55 31.29
CA ILE A 608 -18.34 13.93 30.84
C ILE A 608 -19.23 14.13 29.64
N GLY A 609 -19.97 15.23 29.58
CA GLY A 609 -20.83 15.59 28.48
C GLY A 609 -20.09 16.46 27.45
N TYR A 610 -20.34 16.28 26.18
CA TYR A 610 -19.91 17.16 25.11
C TYR A 610 -21.11 17.78 24.40
N ILE A 611 -21.16 19.09 24.36
CA ILE A 611 -22.26 19.84 23.73
C ILE A 611 -22.09 19.84 22.23
N SER A 612 -22.91 19.06 21.52
CA SER A 612 -22.91 18.95 20.05
C SER A 612 -23.75 20.03 19.42
N ARG A 613 -23.29 20.63 18.30
CA ARG A 613 -24.08 21.62 17.55
C ARG A 613 -25.34 20.96 16.96
N GLY A 614 -26.50 21.24 17.56
CA GLY A 614 -27.81 20.76 17.08
C GLY A 614 -28.22 19.34 17.47
N ASN A 615 -27.43 18.57 18.25
CA ASN A 615 -27.73 17.17 18.63
C ASN A 615 -27.77 16.89 20.15
N GLY A 616 -27.87 17.91 20.99
CA GLY A 616 -27.88 17.75 22.43
C GLY A 616 -26.49 17.45 23.00
N ILE A 617 -26.44 16.81 24.18
CA ILE A 617 -25.21 16.48 24.89
C ILE A 617 -24.88 15.01 24.67
N THR A 618 -23.68 14.75 24.16
CA THR A 618 -23.16 13.39 24.03
C THR A 618 -22.31 13.05 25.26
N ILE A 619 -22.66 11.97 25.95
CA ILE A 619 -22.04 11.55 27.19
C ILE A 619 -20.92 10.55 26.88
N HIS A 620 -19.71 10.88 27.29
CA HIS A 620 -18.53 10.05 27.19
C HIS A 620 -18.02 9.65 28.58
N ARG A 621 -17.24 8.58 28.62
CA ARG A 621 -16.39 8.33 29.79
C ARG A 621 -15.28 9.38 29.82
N LYS A 622 -14.90 9.80 31.01
CA LYS A 622 -13.86 10.83 31.21
C LYS A 622 -12.48 10.41 30.71
N ASP A 623 -12.20 9.10 30.72
CA ASP A 623 -10.96 8.48 30.22
C ASP A 623 -11.00 8.13 28.72
N CYS A 624 -12.08 8.49 28.00
CA CYS A 624 -12.22 8.19 26.59
C CYS A 624 -11.22 8.99 25.72
N GLU A 625 -10.48 8.32 24.84
CA GLU A 625 -9.52 8.98 23.94
C GLU A 625 -10.17 10.03 23.02
N ALA A 626 -11.42 9.80 22.62
CA ALA A 626 -12.15 10.77 21.81
C ALA A 626 -12.33 12.11 22.54
N VAL A 627 -12.44 12.11 23.86
CA VAL A 627 -12.59 13.33 24.66
C VAL A 627 -11.34 14.21 24.63
N LYS A 628 -10.15 13.62 24.50
CA LYS A 628 -8.88 14.36 24.41
C LYS A 628 -8.78 15.25 23.17
N ASN A 629 -9.56 14.92 22.12
CA ASN A 629 -9.56 15.64 20.85
C ASN A 629 -10.76 16.59 20.69
N LEU A 630 -11.60 16.75 21.74
CA LEU A 630 -12.76 17.62 21.71
C LEU A 630 -12.43 19.04 22.22
N GLU A 631 -13.19 20.03 21.76
CA GLU A 631 -13.05 21.42 22.19
C GLU A 631 -13.37 21.53 23.69
N PHE A 632 -12.39 21.91 24.52
CA PHE A 632 -12.51 21.95 25.98
C PHE A 632 -13.64 22.84 26.48
N GLU A 633 -13.92 23.93 25.76
CA GLU A 633 -14.98 24.91 26.07
C GLU A 633 -16.41 24.35 25.97
N ARG A 634 -16.56 23.15 25.36
CA ARG A 634 -17.85 22.46 25.14
C ARG A 634 -18.03 21.24 26.01
N LEU A 635 -17.08 20.98 26.91
CA LEU A 635 -17.17 19.90 27.86
C LEU A 635 -17.96 20.37 29.10
N ILE A 636 -18.87 19.54 29.58
CA ILE A 636 -19.71 19.82 30.72
C ILE A 636 -19.69 18.65 31.70
N GLU A 637 -19.65 18.93 32.98
CA GLU A 637 -19.70 17.90 34.03
C GLU A 637 -21.07 17.24 34.09
N CYS A 638 -21.07 15.91 34.12
CA CYS A 638 -22.25 15.07 34.20
C CYS A 638 -22.10 14.02 35.27
N SER A 639 -23.22 13.60 35.88
CA SER A 639 -23.29 12.52 36.87
C SER A 639 -24.46 11.59 36.59
N TRP A 640 -24.31 10.32 37.01
CA TRP A 640 -25.39 9.34 36.93
C TRP A 640 -26.44 9.58 38.02
N HIS A 641 -27.69 9.38 37.70
CA HIS A 641 -28.76 9.42 38.67
C HIS A 641 -28.75 8.13 39.51
N LYS A 642 -28.99 8.22 40.80
CA LYS A 642 -28.78 7.14 41.79
C LYS A 642 -29.76 5.95 41.73
N ASN A 643 -30.81 5.96 40.91
CA ASN A 643 -31.84 4.92 40.91
C ASN A 643 -32.22 4.52 39.46
N ASP A 644 -31.38 3.75 38.78
CA ASP A 644 -31.74 3.19 37.47
C ASP A 644 -31.64 1.65 37.48
N ASP A 645 -32.78 0.96 37.35
CA ASP A 645 -32.91 -0.51 37.31
C ASP A 645 -32.91 -1.05 35.88
N ARG A 646 -32.40 -0.24 34.93
CA ARG A 646 -32.37 -0.63 33.51
C ARG A 646 -31.11 -1.39 33.15
N ASP A 647 -31.21 -2.21 32.10
CA ASP A 647 -30.09 -2.90 31.54
C ASP A 647 -29.37 -2.05 30.50
N PHE A 648 -28.04 -1.99 30.59
CA PHE A 648 -27.15 -1.33 29.63
C PHE A 648 -26.37 -2.38 28.85
N VAL A 649 -26.00 -2.08 27.59
CA VAL A 649 -25.21 -3.00 26.79
C VAL A 649 -23.73 -2.80 27.08
N GLY A 650 -23.10 -3.76 27.75
CA GLY A 650 -21.65 -3.81 27.93
C GLY A 650 -20.97 -4.64 26.86
N SER A 651 -19.74 -4.27 26.47
CA SER A 651 -18.94 -5.02 25.50
C SER A 651 -17.62 -5.46 26.13
N ILE A 652 -17.30 -6.75 25.99
CA ILE A 652 -16.07 -7.40 26.48
C ILE A 652 -15.33 -7.98 25.30
N THR A 653 -14.03 -7.77 25.26
CA THR A 653 -13.14 -8.47 24.32
C THR A 653 -12.30 -9.47 25.08
N MET A 654 -12.26 -10.70 24.59
CA MET A 654 -11.44 -11.78 25.13
C MET A 654 -10.50 -12.32 24.06
N TYR A 655 -9.22 -12.39 24.38
CA TYR A 655 -8.25 -13.20 23.67
C TYR A 655 -8.23 -14.59 24.27
N ALA A 656 -8.45 -15.61 23.47
CA ALA A 656 -8.54 -17.00 23.92
C ALA A 656 -7.73 -17.94 23.03
N LEU A 657 -7.38 -19.11 23.54
CA LEU A 657 -6.85 -20.23 22.76
C LEU A 657 -7.99 -20.94 22.01
N ASP A 658 -7.78 -21.25 20.75
CA ASP A 658 -8.75 -22.01 19.93
C ASP A 658 -8.76 -23.48 20.36
N THR A 659 -9.59 -23.80 21.34
CA THR A 659 -9.78 -25.16 21.85
C THR A 659 -11.19 -25.67 21.54
N ASN A 660 -11.31 -27.00 21.33
CA ASN A 660 -12.60 -27.59 21.09
C ASN A 660 -13.55 -27.37 22.29
N GLY A 661 -14.75 -26.81 22.01
CA GLY A 661 -15.74 -26.54 23.05
C GLY A 661 -15.61 -25.18 23.74
N MET A 662 -14.61 -24.35 23.42
CA MET A 662 -14.37 -23.04 24.04
C MET A 662 -15.63 -22.15 24.07
N ILE A 663 -16.35 -22.03 22.95
CA ILE A 663 -17.58 -21.21 22.87
C ILE A 663 -18.69 -21.78 23.73
N ALA A 664 -18.83 -23.11 23.80
CA ALA A 664 -19.83 -23.77 24.62
C ALA A 664 -19.54 -23.53 26.13
N GLU A 665 -18.29 -23.62 26.53
CA GLU A 665 -17.87 -23.36 27.90
C GLU A 665 -18.04 -21.89 28.28
N LEU A 666 -17.69 -20.97 27.38
CA LEU A 666 -17.90 -19.53 27.54
C LEU A 666 -19.40 -19.20 27.69
N THR A 667 -20.26 -19.72 26.80
CA THR A 667 -21.70 -19.45 26.87
C THR A 667 -22.34 -20.10 28.09
N LYS A 668 -21.88 -21.28 28.52
CA LYS A 668 -22.28 -21.91 29.77
C LYS A 668 -21.93 -21.01 30.97
N LYS A 669 -20.69 -20.47 31.02
CA LYS A 669 -20.26 -19.58 32.09
C LYS A 669 -21.10 -18.31 32.16
N LEU A 670 -21.42 -17.69 31.00
CA LEU A 670 -22.30 -16.52 30.95
C LEU A 670 -23.72 -16.83 31.45
N ASN A 671 -24.25 -18.01 31.13
CA ASN A 671 -25.56 -18.46 31.61
C ASN A 671 -25.55 -18.74 33.12
N ASP A 672 -24.48 -19.35 33.65
CA ASP A 672 -24.31 -19.60 35.10
C ASP A 672 -24.30 -18.30 35.89
N GLU A 673 -23.76 -17.21 35.34
CA GLU A 673 -23.76 -15.87 35.91
C GLU A 673 -25.08 -15.10 35.65
N LYS A 674 -26.07 -15.73 35.00
CA LYS A 674 -27.38 -15.14 34.66
C LYS A 674 -27.30 -13.86 33.82
N VAL A 675 -26.27 -13.72 33.02
CA VAL A 675 -26.06 -12.55 32.18
C VAL A 675 -26.70 -12.77 30.80
N ASN A 676 -27.52 -11.83 30.37
CA ASN A 676 -28.20 -11.93 29.07
C ASN A 676 -27.23 -11.56 27.93
N LEU A 677 -26.96 -12.53 27.05
CA LEU A 677 -26.09 -12.37 25.88
C LEU A 677 -26.85 -11.69 24.74
N VAL A 678 -26.37 -10.52 24.32
CA VAL A 678 -26.93 -9.74 23.21
C VAL A 678 -26.27 -10.13 21.88
N GLY A 679 -24.95 -10.38 21.90
CA GLY A 679 -24.21 -10.77 20.72
C GLY A 679 -22.86 -11.38 21.05
N LEU A 680 -22.40 -12.32 20.20
CA LEU A 680 -21.10 -12.94 20.29
C LEU A 680 -20.49 -13.06 18.91
N VAL A 681 -19.27 -12.54 18.76
CA VAL A 681 -18.50 -12.62 17.51
C VAL A 681 -17.14 -13.19 17.83
N ALA A 682 -16.81 -14.34 17.22
CA ALA A 682 -15.50 -14.97 17.36
C ALA A 682 -14.75 -14.87 16.03
N LYS A 683 -13.56 -14.28 16.05
CA LYS A 683 -12.67 -14.13 14.88
C LYS A 683 -11.38 -14.88 15.13
N LYS A 684 -11.10 -15.89 14.32
CA LYS A 684 -9.85 -16.64 14.38
C LYS A 684 -8.66 -15.73 14.03
N ARG A 685 -7.59 -15.83 14.80
CA ARG A 685 -6.31 -15.15 14.60
C ARG A 685 -5.22 -16.19 14.38
N GLU A 686 -4.04 -15.73 14.00
CA GLU A 686 -2.86 -16.58 13.84
C GLU A 686 -2.43 -17.21 15.18
N ASN A 687 -1.69 -18.31 15.13
CA ASN A 687 -1.17 -19.06 16.28
C ASN A 687 -2.24 -19.67 17.21
N ASN A 688 -3.29 -20.26 16.64
CA ASN A 688 -4.36 -20.93 17.43
C ASN A 688 -5.03 -19.99 18.47
N LYS A 689 -5.10 -18.69 18.19
CA LYS A 689 -5.78 -17.71 19.02
C LYS A 689 -7.10 -17.28 18.39
N VAL A 690 -8.07 -16.95 19.22
CA VAL A 690 -9.37 -16.42 18.81
C VAL A 690 -9.63 -15.13 19.57
N LEU A 691 -10.08 -14.11 18.83
CA LEU A 691 -10.60 -12.88 19.40
C LEU A 691 -12.11 -13.00 19.51
N VAL A 692 -12.63 -13.01 20.73
CA VAL A 692 -14.06 -13.09 21.01
C VAL A 692 -14.55 -11.76 21.54
N THR A 693 -15.52 -11.17 20.82
CA THR A 693 -16.22 -9.97 21.27
C THR A 693 -17.61 -10.38 21.77
N ILE A 694 -17.92 -10.06 23.00
CA ILE A 694 -19.15 -10.44 23.70
C ILE A 694 -19.91 -9.16 24.02
N GLN A 695 -21.17 -9.10 23.64
CA GLN A 695 -22.10 -8.03 24.03
C GLN A 695 -23.15 -8.59 24.97
N ILE A 696 -23.31 -7.96 26.10
CA ILE A 696 -24.15 -8.44 27.20
C ILE A 696 -24.97 -7.30 27.81
N ASN A 697 -26.14 -7.64 28.37
CA ASN A 697 -26.90 -6.71 29.18
C ASN A 697 -26.42 -6.76 30.63
N ILE A 698 -26.12 -5.60 31.19
CA ILE A 698 -25.60 -5.42 32.57
C ILE A 698 -26.17 -4.14 33.17
N LYS A 699 -26.21 -4.06 34.48
CA LYS A 699 -26.78 -2.92 35.21
C LYS A 699 -25.75 -1.81 35.44
N ASP A 700 -24.52 -2.16 35.75
CA ASP A 700 -23.49 -1.18 36.12
C ASP A 700 -22.06 -1.66 35.81
N LYS A 701 -21.09 -0.79 36.07
CA LYS A 701 -19.67 -1.05 35.91
C LYS A 701 -19.17 -2.16 36.83
N LEU A 702 -19.65 -2.27 38.04
CA LEU A 702 -19.21 -3.28 39.02
C LEU A 702 -19.59 -4.69 38.57
N GLU A 703 -20.78 -4.84 38.02
CA GLU A 703 -21.23 -6.10 37.43
C GLU A 703 -20.35 -6.51 36.23
N LEU A 704 -20.00 -5.54 35.34
CA LEU A 704 -19.10 -5.79 34.23
C LEU A 704 -17.71 -6.21 34.70
N ASP A 705 -17.12 -5.51 35.65
CA ASP A 705 -15.76 -5.76 36.14
C ASP A 705 -15.70 -7.13 36.87
N ASN A 706 -16.73 -7.48 37.61
CA ASN A 706 -16.87 -8.81 38.26
C ASN A 706 -16.94 -9.93 37.20
N LEU A 707 -17.71 -9.72 36.16
CA LEU A 707 -17.80 -10.69 35.05
C LEU A 707 -16.47 -10.84 34.30
N ILE A 708 -15.78 -9.74 34.02
CA ILE A 708 -14.45 -9.77 33.39
C ILE A 708 -13.48 -10.59 34.27
N ASN A 709 -13.47 -10.39 35.58
CA ASN A 709 -12.61 -11.14 36.47
C ASN A 709 -12.94 -12.64 36.50
N LYS A 710 -14.21 -13.01 36.40
CA LYS A 710 -14.64 -14.42 36.32
C LYS A 710 -14.30 -15.04 34.97
N LEU A 711 -14.38 -14.29 33.86
CA LEU A 711 -14.00 -14.76 32.53
C LEU A 711 -12.47 -14.92 32.38
N LYS A 712 -11.67 -14.12 33.10
CA LYS A 712 -10.20 -14.30 33.17
C LYS A 712 -9.76 -15.62 33.79
N GLN A 713 -10.61 -16.27 34.59
CA GLN A 713 -10.30 -17.55 35.24
C GLN A 713 -10.53 -18.78 34.33
N LEU A 714 -11.09 -18.58 33.13
CA LEU A 714 -11.28 -19.67 32.18
C LEU A 714 -9.94 -20.16 31.63
N SER A 715 -9.77 -21.47 31.54
CA SER A 715 -8.50 -22.11 31.18
C SER A 715 -7.95 -21.71 29.80
N PHE A 716 -8.84 -21.35 28.88
CA PHE A 716 -8.52 -20.91 27.52
C PHE A 716 -8.41 -19.37 27.40
N ALA A 717 -8.73 -18.58 28.40
CA ALA A 717 -8.65 -17.14 28.37
C ALA A 717 -7.19 -16.69 28.52
N ILE A 718 -6.69 -15.91 27.56
CA ILE A 718 -5.35 -15.31 27.61
C ILE A 718 -5.45 -13.92 28.23
N ASP A 719 -6.41 -13.13 27.78
CA ASP A 719 -6.70 -11.80 28.32
C ASP A 719 -8.16 -11.45 28.10
N VAL A 720 -8.75 -10.71 29.04
CA VAL A 720 -10.15 -10.28 28.99
C VAL A 720 -10.25 -8.86 29.48
N TYR A 721 -10.80 -7.98 28.67
CA TYR A 721 -10.95 -6.56 29.01
C TYR A 721 -12.22 -5.96 28.39
N ARG A 722 -12.62 -4.82 28.96
CA ARG A 722 -13.74 -4.06 28.41
C ARG A 722 -13.37 -3.47 27.05
N THR A 723 -14.22 -3.68 26.06
CA THR A 723 -14.01 -3.13 24.71
C THR A 723 -14.29 -1.63 24.70
N ALA A 724 -13.32 -0.81 24.30
CA ALA A 724 -13.58 0.49 23.70
C ALA A 724 -13.85 0.26 22.22
N GLN A 725 -15.03 0.64 21.73
CA GLN A 725 -15.36 0.50 20.30
C GLN A 725 -14.68 1.58 19.47
#